data_3fc7455886936d1a1a7fabef521fdc9b
#
_entry.id   3fc7455886936d1a1a7fabef521fdc9b
#
_cell.length_a   1.000
_cell.length_b   1.000
_cell.length_c   1.000
_cell.angle_alpha   90.00
_cell.angle_beta   90.00
_cell.angle_gamma   90.00
#
_symmetry.space_group_name_H-M   'P 1'
#
loop_
_entity.id
_entity.type
_entity.pdbx_description
1 polymer ?
#
loop_
_entity_poly.entity_id
_entity_poly.type
_entity_poly.pdbx_seq_one_letter_code
_entity_poly.pdbx_strand_id
1 'polypeptide(L)'
;MALLLPLLPLLAWAAGPPAPLGPPERSEPPLPAEPPDALFAAGAEAYARGDWPGVVLQMERALRARAAIRARSVRCRLRCSNATAVVPAEGLEPALRDLLFFRGLLRRAACLRGCGPSQPSRYRLGEELEREFRKRSPYNYLQVAYFKINKVAKAVAAAHTFFVANPEHVEMKQNLEYYQMMAGVKESDFADLEARPHMTEFRLGVRFYSEEQPAAAVLHLEKALEEYFVADTECRALCEGPYDYEGYNYLEYNADLFQAVTDHYMQVLSCKQGCITELASQPGREKPLEDFLPSHFNYLQFAYYNNGNYEKAIECAKTYLLFFPNDEVMNQNLAYYTAVLGENLAKPIEPRKEIQAYRQRSLMEKELLFFSYDVFGIPFVDPDTWTPEEVIPKRLREKQKVERETAARISEEIGNLMKEIETLVEEKAKESAEMSKFIREGGPLVYEGASVTMNSKTLNGSQRVVVDGVLSAEECRELQRLTNAAASAGDGYRGKTSPHTPSETFYGVTVLKALKLGQEGKVPLQSAHLYYNVTEKVRHMMESYFRLEVPLHFSYSHLVCRTAIDEKQEGRSDNSHEVHVDNCILNAEALVCVKEPPAYTFRDYSAILYLNGDFEGGAFYFTELDAKTQTAEVQPQCGRAVGFSSGSENPHGVKAVTKGQRCAIALWFTLDPRHSERERVQADDLVKMLFRTEEVDLLQETSTEQEPTAAASTAGLHAAGRDEL
;
A
#
# COMPACT_ATOMS: atom_id res chain seq x y z
N MET A 1 0.32 25.58 74.80
CA MET A 1 1.15 24.71 75.63
C MET A 1 0.66 23.28 75.54
N ALA A 2 1.52 22.45 75.05
CA ALA A 2 1.68 21.03 75.29
C ALA A 2 0.41 20.17 75.30
N LEU A 3 0.29 19.35 74.23
CA LEU A 3 -0.06 17.94 74.27
C LEU A 3 -0.61 17.50 72.87
N LEU A 4 0.28 17.21 71.95
CA LEU A 4 -0.05 16.41 70.77
C LEU A 4 1.22 15.83 70.17
N LEU A 5 1.65 14.74 70.70
CA LEU A 5 2.41 13.62 70.12
C LEU A 5 2.34 12.47 71.11
N PRO A 6 2.12 11.22 70.77
CA PRO A 6 2.53 10.51 69.59
C PRO A 6 1.41 9.58 69.00
N LEU A 7 1.17 9.60 67.70
CA LEU A 7 0.52 8.53 67.00
C LEU A 7 1.15 8.32 65.63
N LEU A 8 2.40 7.88 65.64
CA LEU A 8 3.04 7.19 64.56
C LEU A 8 3.83 6.06 65.20
N PRO A 9 3.41 4.85 65.18
CA PRO A 9 3.73 3.89 64.10
C PRO A 9 2.67 2.76 64.01
N LEU A 10 1.80 2.80 63.06
CA LEU A 10 0.94 1.63 62.70
C LEU A 10 0.46 1.70 61.23
N LEU A 11 1.27 2.24 60.32
CA LEU A 11 1.03 2.21 58.86
C LEU A 11 2.15 1.50 58.10
N ALA A 12 2.72 0.47 58.66
CA ALA A 12 3.80 -0.30 58.05
C ALA A 12 3.44 -1.77 57.86
N TRP A 13 2.16 -2.06 57.51
CA TRP A 13 1.80 -3.42 57.12
C TRP A 13 0.57 -3.45 56.21
N ALA A 14 0.74 -3.10 54.94
CA ALA A 14 -0.09 -3.52 53.81
C ALA A 14 0.60 -3.12 52.49
N ALA A 15 1.90 -3.33 52.38
CA ALA A 15 2.53 -3.40 51.08
C ALA A 15 2.43 -4.87 50.64
N GLY A 16 1.54 -5.13 49.67
CA GLY A 16 1.58 -6.36 48.88
C GLY A 16 2.97 -6.53 48.25
N PRO A 17 3.33 -7.76 47.84
CA PRO A 17 4.67 -8.01 47.31
C PRO A 17 4.95 -7.03 46.16
N PRO A 18 6.18 -6.48 46.09
CA PRO A 18 6.55 -5.62 44.99
C PRO A 18 6.38 -6.37 43.68
N ALA A 19 5.76 -5.69 42.70
CA ALA A 19 5.72 -6.20 41.34
C ALA A 19 7.13 -6.64 40.91
N PRO A 20 7.28 -7.74 40.14
CA PRO A 20 8.57 -8.26 39.74
C PRO A 20 9.41 -7.11 39.15
N LEU A 21 10.61 -6.98 39.70
CA LEU A 21 11.62 -6.04 39.25
C LEU A 21 11.76 -6.19 37.73
N GLY A 22 11.45 -5.13 37.00
CA GLY A 22 11.77 -5.03 35.57
C GLY A 22 13.26 -5.29 35.35
N PRO A 23 13.68 -5.61 34.13
CA PRO A 23 15.05 -5.97 33.82
C PRO A 23 16.05 -4.94 34.39
N PRO A 24 17.26 -5.38 34.77
CA PRO A 24 18.23 -4.56 35.50
C PRO A 24 18.43 -3.20 34.84
N GLU A 25 18.53 -2.15 35.66
CA GLU A 25 18.76 -0.78 35.24
C GLU A 25 19.93 -0.67 34.25
N ARG A 26 19.63 -0.78 32.97
CA ARG A 26 20.59 -0.37 31.95
C ARG A 26 20.69 1.16 32.03
N SER A 27 21.90 1.69 32.17
CA SER A 27 22.20 3.12 32.16
C SER A 27 21.46 3.82 31.02
N GLU A 28 20.91 4.99 31.29
CA GLU A 28 20.22 5.78 30.22
C GLU A 28 21.14 5.93 29.00
N PRO A 29 20.67 5.61 27.81
CA PRO A 29 21.47 5.86 26.63
C PRO A 29 21.75 7.37 26.54
N PRO A 30 23.00 7.76 26.24
CA PRO A 30 23.33 9.16 26.07
C PRO A 30 22.49 9.76 24.95
N LEU A 31 22.10 11.03 25.08
CA LEU A 31 21.49 11.77 23.97
C LEU A 31 22.44 11.76 22.78
N PRO A 32 21.95 11.53 21.57
CA PRO A 32 22.78 11.61 20.38
C PRO A 32 23.36 13.03 20.23
N ALA A 33 24.62 13.14 19.83
CA ALA A 33 25.29 14.44 19.67
C ALA A 33 24.65 15.29 18.55
N GLU A 34 24.12 14.62 17.51
CA GLU A 34 23.45 15.23 16.38
C GLU A 34 22.00 14.72 16.29
N PRO A 35 21.05 15.59 15.92
CA PRO A 35 19.65 15.19 15.81
C PRO A 35 19.41 14.32 14.57
N PRO A 36 18.39 13.44 14.59
CA PRO A 36 18.13 12.49 13.51
C PRO A 36 17.81 13.13 12.15
N ASP A 37 17.21 14.33 12.14
CA ASP A 37 16.90 15.09 10.92
C ASP A 37 18.17 15.57 10.21
N ALA A 38 19.13 16.15 10.94
CA ALA A 38 20.41 16.56 10.39
C ALA A 38 21.19 15.36 9.84
N LEU A 39 21.16 14.22 10.55
CA LEU A 39 21.84 13.00 10.11
C LEU A 39 21.17 12.42 8.85
N PHE A 40 19.85 12.44 8.78
CA PHE A 40 19.12 11.98 7.59
C PHE A 40 19.40 12.87 6.38
N ALA A 41 19.36 14.20 6.55
CA ALA A 41 19.69 15.16 5.49
C ALA A 41 21.13 14.97 5.00
N ALA A 42 22.10 14.84 5.90
CA ALA A 42 23.50 14.58 5.55
C ALA A 42 23.66 13.24 4.80
N GLY A 43 22.89 12.21 5.15
CA GLY A 43 22.87 10.94 4.44
C GLY A 43 22.28 11.06 3.02
N ALA A 44 21.20 11.82 2.85
CA ALA A 44 20.61 12.09 1.53
C ALA A 44 21.56 12.91 0.63
N GLU A 45 22.25 13.91 1.18
CA GLU A 45 23.29 14.65 0.45
C GLU A 45 24.47 13.77 0.05
N ALA A 46 24.93 12.90 0.96
CA ALA A 46 25.99 11.92 0.65
C ALA A 46 25.56 10.98 -0.51
N TYR A 47 24.30 10.57 -0.51
CA TYR A 47 23.71 9.76 -1.59
C TYR A 47 23.75 10.49 -2.93
N ALA A 48 23.34 11.76 -2.95
CA ALA A 48 23.36 12.58 -4.16
C ALA A 48 24.78 12.76 -4.73
N ARG A 49 25.80 12.80 -3.87
CA ARG A 49 27.21 12.89 -4.26
C ARG A 49 27.85 11.54 -4.60
N GLY A 50 27.15 10.42 -4.37
CA GLY A 50 27.71 9.07 -4.56
C GLY A 50 28.73 8.65 -3.48
N ASP A 51 28.74 9.32 -2.33
CA ASP A 51 29.55 8.96 -1.16
C ASP A 51 28.87 7.82 -0.39
N TRP A 52 29.02 6.60 -0.86
CA TRP A 52 28.34 5.43 -0.30
C TRP A 52 28.73 5.12 1.15
N PRO A 53 30.03 5.20 1.56
CA PRO A 53 30.38 5.09 2.98
C PRO A 53 29.74 6.16 3.86
N GLY A 54 29.66 7.40 3.36
CA GLY A 54 28.98 8.51 4.03
C GLY A 54 27.49 8.24 4.23
N VAL A 55 26.78 7.72 3.18
CA VAL A 55 25.38 7.31 3.28
C VAL A 55 25.19 6.30 4.40
N VAL A 56 25.97 5.23 4.41
CA VAL A 56 25.87 4.17 5.43
C VAL A 56 26.07 4.76 6.83
N LEU A 57 27.12 5.56 7.02
CA LEU A 57 27.43 6.18 8.31
C LEU A 57 26.28 7.04 8.81
N GLN A 58 25.78 7.94 7.97
CA GLN A 58 24.77 8.91 8.39
C GLN A 58 23.38 8.29 8.58
N MET A 59 22.96 7.42 7.69
CA MET A 59 21.64 6.75 7.82
C MET A 59 21.59 5.79 9.01
N GLU A 60 22.65 4.97 9.24
CA GLU A 60 22.71 4.15 10.46
C GLU A 60 22.73 5.00 11.75
N ARG A 61 23.42 6.16 11.75
CA ARG A 61 23.41 7.08 12.88
C ARG A 61 22.03 7.70 13.10
N ALA A 62 21.32 8.08 12.04
CA ALA A 62 19.96 8.60 12.10
C ALA A 62 18.99 7.61 12.74
N LEU A 63 19.02 6.34 12.29
CA LEU A 63 18.22 5.25 12.87
C LEU A 63 18.53 5.02 14.34
N ARG A 64 19.82 4.93 14.71
CA ARG A 64 20.26 4.77 16.10
C ARG A 64 19.87 5.97 16.98
N ALA A 65 20.00 7.19 16.45
CA ALA A 65 19.63 8.40 17.18
C ALA A 65 18.13 8.43 17.49
N ARG A 66 17.29 8.12 16.50
CA ARG A 66 15.83 8.02 16.69
C ARG A 66 15.47 6.94 17.72
N ALA A 67 16.06 5.76 17.63
CA ALA A 67 15.83 4.67 18.59
C ALA A 67 16.26 5.06 20.02
N ALA A 68 17.39 5.75 20.19
CA ALA A 68 17.88 6.20 21.49
C ALA A 68 16.95 7.26 22.12
N ILE A 69 16.46 8.22 21.33
CA ILE A 69 15.49 9.25 21.78
C ILE A 69 14.20 8.56 22.23
N ARG A 70 13.65 7.63 21.43
CA ARG A 70 12.45 6.86 21.76
C ARG A 70 12.63 6.08 23.07
N ALA A 71 13.71 5.31 23.20
CA ALA A 71 14.00 4.51 24.38
C ALA A 71 14.17 5.35 25.65
N ARG A 72 14.78 6.52 25.53
CA ARG A 72 14.90 7.46 26.64
C ARG A 72 13.53 8.02 27.07
N SER A 73 12.71 8.42 26.09
CA SER A 73 11.35 8.93 26.36
C SER A 73 10.50 7.89 27.07
N VAL A 74 10.50 6.63 26.58
CA VAL A 74 9.77 5.51 27.20
C VAL A 74 10.21 5.33 28.66
N ARG A 75 11.50 5.21 28.93
CA ARG A 75 12.01 4.98 30.30
C ARG A 75 11.66 6.10 31.26
N CYS A 76 11.80 7.35 30.82
CA CYS A 76 11.45 8.51 31.66
C CYS A 76 9.95 8.52 31.97
N ARG A 77 9.10 8.31 30.96
CA ARG A 77 7.64 8.31 31.13
C ARG A 77 7.17 7.15 32.01
N LEU A 78 7.74 5.95 31.87
CA LEU A 78 7.48 4.82 32.77
C LEU A 78 7.86 5.14 34.21
N ARG A 79 9.02 5.77 34.42
CA ARG A 79 9.47 6.21 35.76
C ARG A 79 8.47 7.20 36.36
N CYS A 80 7.99 8.17 35.57
CA CYS A 80 6.96 9.12 35.99
C CYS A 80 5.63 8.42 36.32
N SER A 81 5.20 7.49 35.49
CA SER A 81 3.97 6.72 35.71
C SER A 81 4.04 5.94 37.04
N ASN A 82 5.15 5.23 37.30
CA ASN A 82 5.35 4.45 38.52
C ASN A 82 5.44 5.34 39.77
N ALA A 83 6.16 6.47 39.70
CA ALA A 83 6.34 7.39 40.82
C ALA A 83 5.06 8.17 41.19
N THR A 84 4.09 8.24 40.30
CA THR A 84 2.84 8.98 40.49
C THR A 84 1.59 8.09 40.48
N ALA A 85 1.75 6.79 40.58
CA ALA A 85 0.64 5.84 40.67
C ALA A 85 -0.26 6.22 41.86
N VAL A 86 -1.54 6.44 41.58
CA VAL A 86 -2.54 6.70 42.62
C VAL A 86 -2.93 5.37 43.21
N VAL A 87 -2.58 5.12 44.47
CA VAL A 87 -3.04 3.94 45.20
C VAL A 87 -4.52 4.16 45.52
N PRO A 88 -5.43 3.21 45.18
CA PRO A 88 -6.82 3.28 45.59
C PRO A 88 -6.90 3.39 47.11
N ALA A 89 -7.36 4.48 47.62
CA ALA A 89 -7.56 4.66 49.05
C ALA A 89 -8.99 4.23 49.41
N GLU A 90 -9.15 2.96 49.75
CA GLU A 90 -10.42 2.43 50.26
C GLU A 90 -10.77 3.13 51.58
N GLY A 91 -12.03 3.58 51.71
CA GLY A 91 -12.52 4.22 52.93
C GLY A 91 -12.35 5.75 53.04
N LEU A 92 -11.77 6.40 52.02
CA LEU A 92 -11.71 7.88 51.98
C LEU A 92 -13.05 8.49 51.50
N GLU A 93 -13.37 9.66 52.06
CA GLU A 93 -14.47 10.48 51.60
C GLU A 93 -14.33 10.82 50.10
N PRO A 94 -15.43 10.83 49.30
CA PRO A 94 -15.39 11.07 47.87
C PRO A 94 -14.61 12.31 47.46
N ALA A 95 -14.81 13.44 48.12
CA ALA A 95 -14.09 14.69 47.84
C ALA A 95 -12.55 14.57 47.99
N LEU A 96 -12.08 13.79 48.97
CA LEU A 96 -10.66 13.54 49.16
C LEU A 96 -10.10 12.59 48.07
N ARG A 97 -10.91 11.67 47.54
CA ARG A 97 -10.52 10.83 46.42
C ARG A 97 -10.27 11.66 45.15
N ASP A 98 -11.14 12.61 44.87
CA ASP A 98 -11.03 13.51 43.73
C ASP A 98 -9.74 14.38 43.85
N LEU A 99 -9.48 14.93 45.02
CA LEU A 99 -8.27 15.72 45.30
C LEU A 99 -6.99 14.86 45.11
N LEU A 100 -7.00 13.62 45.56
CA LEU A 100 -5.89 12.69 45.38
C LEU A 100 -5.64 12.37 43.90
N PHE A 101 -6.71 12.16 43.14
CA PHE A 101 -6.64 11.94 41.70
C PHE A 101 -6.00 13.15 40.98
N PHE A 102 -6.53 14.35 41.20
CA PHE A 102 -5.96 15.56 40.59
C PHE A 102 -4.51 15.83 41.04
N ARG A 103 -4.18 15.61 42.32
CA ARG A 103 -2.81 15.68 42.79
C ARG A 103 -1.89 14.72 42.04
N GLY A 104 -2.37 13.50 41.79
CA GLY A 104 -1.66 12.50 41.01
C GLY A 104 -1.39 12.97 39.59
N LEU A 105 -2.40 13.50 38.90
CA LEU A 105 -2.29 14.04 37.54
C LEU A 105 -1.30 15.21 37.48
N LEU A 106 -1.39 16.19 38.38
CA LEU A 106 -0.48 17.33 38.40
C LEU A 106 0.97 16.91 38.67
N ARG A 107 1.22 15.96 39.58
CA ARG A 107 2.56 15.41 39.83
C ARG A 107 3.09 14.67 38.61
N ARG A 108 2.24 13.90 37.94
CA ARG A 108 2.62 13.22 36.69
C ARG A 108 2.99 14.21 35.60
N ALA A 109 2.16 15.24 35.39
CA ALA A 109 2.44 16.29 34.42
C ALA A 109 3.76 17.01 34.70
N ALA A 110 4.02 17.33 35.99
CA ALA A 110 5.30 17.94 36.41
C ALA A 110 6.51 17.05 36.14
N CYS A 111 6.39 15.74 36.40
CA CYS A 111 7.43 14.77 36.08
C CYS A 111 7.65 14.64 34.57
N LEU A 112 6.58 14.48 33.78
CA LEU A 112 6.62 14.31 32.32
C LEU A 112 7.25 15.52 31.62
N ARG A 113 7.07 16.72 32.15
CA ARG A 113 7.76 17.94 31.67
C ARG A 113 9.28 17.77 31.70
N GLY A 114 9.82 17.05 32.70
CA GLY A 114 11.25 16.73 32.81
C GLY A 114 11.74 15.65 31.85
N CYS A 115 10.86 14.92 31.18
CA CYS A 115 11.22 13.83 30.26
C CYS A 115 11.65 14.34 28.87
N GLY A 116 11.37 15.58 28.54
CA GLY A 116 11.82 16.19 27.29
C GLY A 116 13.34 16.48 27.32
N PRO A 117 13.99 16.51 26.15
CA PRO A 117 15.36 16.99 26.07
C PRO A 117 15.44 18.46 26.52
N SER A 118 16.58 18.88 27.10
CA SER A 118 16.80 20.25 27.55
C SER A 118 16.66 21.31 26.42
N GLN A 119 16.71 20.86 25.15
CA GLN A 119 16.44 21.67 23.96
C GLN A 119 15.41 20.92 23.10
N PRO A 120 14.10 21.04 23.38
CA PRO A 120 13.06 20.26 22.69
C PRO A 120 13.02 20.54 21.18
N SER A 121 13.28 21.77 20.74
CA SER A 121 13.29 22.15 19.32
C SER A 121 14.38 21.45 18.51
N ARG A 122 15.48 21.04 19.12
CA ARG A 122 16.60 20.40 18.43
C ARG A 122 16.36 18.91 18.10
N TYR A 123 15.52 18.24 18.87
CA TYR A 123 15.30 16.79 18.76
C TYR A 123 13.87 16.42 18.34
N ARG A 124 13.03 17.43 18.12
CA ARG A 124 11.67 17.21 17.59
C ARG A 124 11.78 17.00 16.08
N LEU A 125 11.44 15.79 15.63
CA LEU A 125 11.31 15.48 14.21
C LEU A 125 10.10 16.23 13.64
N GLY A 126 10.28 16.86 12.48
CA GLY A 126 9.16 17.37 11.72
C GLY A 126 8.26 16.22 11.26
N GLU A 127 6.97 16.49 11.09
CA GLU A 127 5.97 15.48 10.71
C GLU A 127 6.33 14.77 9.39
N GLU A 128 6.85 15.51 8.42
CA GLU A 128 7.30 14.99 7.14
C GLU A 128 8.42 13.94 7.30
N LEU A 129 9.41 14.25 8.12
CA LEU A 129 10.52 13.34 8.36
C LEU A 129 10.11 12.13 9.22
N GLU A 130 9.21 12.32 10.18
CA GLU A 130 8.63 11.20 10.94
C GLU A 130 7.87 10.25 10.01
N ARG A 131 7.21 10.78 8.98
CA ARG A 131 6.56 10.00 7.89
C ARG A 131 7.58 9.18 7.11
N GLU A 132 8.73 9.78 6.77
CA GLU A 132 9.81 9.07 6.07
C GLU A 132 10.40 7.92 6.92
N PHE A 133 10.58 8.13 8.20
CA PHE A 133 11.01 7.04 9.09
C PHE A 133 9.93 5.94 9.25
N ARG A 134 8.64 6.31 9.26
CA ARG A 134 7.54 5.31 9.26
C ARG A 134 7.49 4.49 7.99
N LYS A 135 7.77 5.10 6.84
CA LYS A 135 7.94 4.42 5.55
C LYS A 135 9.24 3.61 5.45
N ARG A 136 10.11 3.68 6.46
CA ARG A 136 11.43 3.04 6.46
C ARG A 136 12.34 3.52 5.32
N SER A 137 12.18 4.75 4.84
CA SER A 137 12.98 5.35 3.75
C SER A 137 14.49 5.29 3.96
N PRO A 138 15.06 5.42 5.19
CA PRO A 138 16.50 5.23 5.41
C PRO A 138 17.05 3.91 4.86
N TYR A 139 16.26 2.84 4.90
CA TYR A 139 16.67 1.52 4.39
C TYR A 139 16.73 1.46 2.87
N ASN A 140 15.94 2.27 2.16
CA ASN A 140 16.04 2.40 0.71
C ASN A 140 17.38 3.03 0.30
N TYR A 141 17.85 4.04 1.03
CA TYR A 141 19.19 4.59 0.83
C TYR A 141 20.30 3.59 1.19
N LEU A 142 20.13 2.90 2.32
CA LEU A 142 21.11 1.93 2.82
C LEU A 142 21.28 0.74 1.87
N GLN A 143 20.21 0.22 1.27
CA GLN A 143 20.33 -0.93 0.38
C GLN A 143 21.20 -0.63 -0.84
N VAL A 144 21.06 0.56 -1.45
CA VAL A 144 21.91 0.99 -2.57
C VAL A 144 23.36 1.16 -2.10
N ALA A 145 23.57 1.85 -0.98
CA ALA A 145 24.90 2.14 -0.47
C ALA A 145 25.65 0.85 -0.09
N TYR A 146 25.00 -0.09 0.61
CA TYR A 146 25.58 -1.38 0.93
C TYR A 146 25.93 -2.20 -0.31
N PHE A 147 25.06 -2.19 -1.31
CA PHE A 147 25.33 -2.86 -2.59
C PHE A 147 26.59 -2.27 -3.27
N LYS A 148 26.68 -0.94 -3.33
CA LYS A 148 27.83 -0.24 -3.95
C LYS A 148 29.15 -0.49 -3.24
N ILE A 149 29.15 -0.74 -1.93
CA ILE A 149 30.37 -1.09 -1.16
C ILE A 149 30.54 -2.60 -0.98
N ASN A 150 29.86 -3.42 -1.81
CA ASN A 150 29.94 -4.88 -1.84
C ASN A 150 29.58 -5.58 -0.51
N LYS A 151 28.65 -5.03 0.25
CA LYS A 151 28.07 -5.65 1.46
C LYS A 151 26.70 -6.24 1.15
N VAL A 152 26.66 -7.24 0.27
CA VAL A 152 25.42 -7.76 -0.32
C VAL A 152 24.41 -8.24 0.72
N ALA A 153 24.80 -9.03 1.71
CA ALA A 153 23.88 -9.50 2.77
C ALA A 153 23.18 -8.34 3.50
N LYS A 154 23.92 -7.24 3.79
CA LYS A 154 23.31 -6.04 4.41
C LYS A 154 22.40 -5.28 3.43
N ALA A 155 22.74 -5.27 2.14
CA ALA A 155 21.89 -4.67 1.11
C ALA A 155 20.55 -5.40 1.02
N VAL A 156 20.59 -6.74 1.02
CA VAL A 156 19.40 -7.61 1.02
C VAL A 156 18.51 -7.35 2.24
N ALA A 157 19.09 -7.35 3.44
CA ALA A 157 18.35 -7.09 4.67
C ALA A 157 17.72 -5.69 4.68
N ALA A 158 18.45 -4.66 4.22
CA ALA A 158 17.91 -3.31 4.12
C ALA A 158 16.79 -3.21 3.07
N ALA A 159 16.96 -3.82 1.89
CA ALA A 159 15.93 -3.88 0.85
C ALA A 159 14.66 -4.58 1.35
N HIS A 160 14.81 -5.73 2.01
CA HIS A 160 13.71 -6.47 2.58
C HIS A 160 12.99 -5.66 3.67
N THR A 161 13.74 -5.01 4.57
CA THR A 161 13.18 -4.16 5.63
C THR A 161 12.33 -3.02 5.06
N PHE A 162 12.77 -2.38 3.98
CA PHE A 162 12.00 -1.35 3.29
C PHE A 162 10.75 -1.93 2.62
N PHE A 163 10.91 -3.04 1.88
CA PHE A 163 9.83 -3.67 1.11
C PHE A 163 8.69 -4.17 1.99
N VAL A 164 8.98 -4.70 3.18
CA VAL A 164 7.95 -5.13 4.15
C VAL A 164 7.00 -3.99 4.51
N ALA A 165 7.48 -2.75 4.58
CA ALA A 165 6.64 -1.58 4.84
C ALA A 165 6.02 -0.96 3.57
N ASN A 166 6.55 -1.29 2.40
CA ASN A 166 6.13 -0.73 1.10
C ASN A 166 6.00 -1.84 0.05
N PRO A 167 5.05 -2.78 0.20
CA PRO A 167 4.92 -3.95 -0.68
C PRO A 167 4.55 -3.59 -2.12
N GLU A 168 3.95 -2.42 -2.34
CA GLU A 168 3.58 -1.91 -3.67
C GLU A 168 4.75 -1.25 -4.43
N HIS A 169 5.95 -1.20 -3.81
CA HIS A 169 7.11 -0.56 -4.43
C HIS A 169 7.76 -1.49 -5.46
N VAL A 170 7.38 -1.31 -6.73
CA VAL A 170 7.77 -2.19 -7.85
C VAL A 170 9.28 -2.32 -8.00
N GLU A 171 10.03 -1.21 -7.95
CA GLU A 171 11.48 -1.22 -8.10
C GLU A 171 12.17 -2.02 -6.98
N MET A 172 11.66 -1.93 -5.75
CA MET A 172 12.23 -2.69 -4.64
C MET A 172 11.95 -4.18 -4.77
N LYS A 173 10.76 -4.55 -5.27
CA LYS A 173 10.43 -5.94 -5.59
C LYS A 173 11.42 -6.51 -6.60
N GLN A 174 11.68 -5.79 -7.69
CA GLN A 174 12.67 -6.18 -8.71
C GLN A 174 14.09 -6.30 -8.13
N ASN A 175 14.48 -5.37 -7.24
CA ASN A 175 15.77 -5.45 -6.57
C ASN A 175 15.90 -6.72 -5.69
N LEU A 176 14.84 -7.08 -4.97
CA LEU A 176 14.83 -8.30 -4.14
C LEU A 176 14.89 -9.56 -5.00
N GLU A 177 14.16 -9.62 -6.11
CA GLU A 177 14.23 -10.71 -7.09
C GLU A 177 15.66 -10.83 -7.67
N TYR A 178 16.28 -9.72 -8.01
CA TYR A 178 17.68 -9.69 -8.45
C TYR A 178 18.64 -10.20 -7.37
N TYR A 179 18.47 -9.78 -6.11
CA TYR A 179 19.30 -10.26 -5.01
C TYR A 179 19.13 -11.76 -4.76
N GLN A 180 17.92 -12.29 -4.90
CA GLN A 180 17.66 -13.71 -4.74
C GLN A 180 18.40 -14.59 -5.75
N MET A 181 18.66 -14.06 -6.96
CA MET A 181 19.42 -14.74 -8.01
C MET A 181 20.95 -14.60 -7.85
N MET A 182 21.43 -13.76 -6.92
CA MET A 182 22.87 -13.55 -6.74
C MET A 182 23.56 -14.70 -6.00
N ALA A 183 24.68 -15.13 -6.51
CA ALA A 183 25.51 -16.14 -5.85
C ALA A 183 25.99 -15.67 -4.46
N GLY A 184 25.78 -16.51 -3.44
CA GLY A 184 26.19 -16.24 -2.05
C GLY A 184 25.14 -15.57 -1.17
N VAL A 185 24.01 -15.16 -1.71
CA VAL A 185 22.85 -14.68 -0.94
C VAL A 185 22.09 -15.87 -0.39
N LYS A 186 21.75 -15.81 0.89
CA LYS A 186 21.00 -16.85 1.61
C LYS A 186 19.61 -16.35 1.96
N GLU A 187 18.67 -17.26 2.15
CA GLU A 187 17.32 -16.92 2.62
C GLU A 187 17.35 -16.17 3.97
N SER A 188 18.31 -16.48 4.84
CA SER A 188 18.53 -15.78 6.11
C SER A 188 18.92 -14.30 5.96
N ASP A 189 19.39 -13.87 4.80
CA ASP A 189 19.76 -12.48 4.55
C ASP A 189 18.53 -11.58 4.30
N PHE A 190 17.38 -12.19 3.97
CA PHE A 190 16.09 -11.51 3.85
C PHE A 190 15.46 -11.28 5.23
N ALA A 191 16.17 -10.56 6.09
CA ALA A 191 15.73 -10.25 7.43
C ALA A 191 15.09 -8.85 7.49
N ASP A 192 13.96 -8.74 8.20
CA ASP A 192 13.40 -7.43 8.57
C ASP A 192 14.12 -6.89 9.82
N LEU A 193 14.93 -5.84 9.64
CA LEU A 193 15.74 -5.24 10.71
C LEU A 193 14.89 -4.43 11.71
N GLU A 194 13.64 -4.11 11.38
CA GLU A 194 12.65 -3.46 12.25
C GLU A 194 11.49 -4.39 12.62
N ALA A 195 11.70 -5.70 12.52
CA ALA A 195 10.69 -6.68 12.92
C ALA A 195 10.32 -6.49 14.39
N ARG A 196 9.01 -6.50 14.67
CA ARG A 196 8.50 -6.42 16.05
C ARG A 196 8.61 -7.80 16.69
N PRO A 197 9.33 -7.95 17.83
CA PRO A 197 9.59 -9.26 18.43
C PRO A 197 8.32 -10.07 18.70
N HIS A 198 7.27 -9.46 19.29
CA HIS A 198 6.00 -10.12 19.58
C HIS A 198 5.33 -10.69 18.33
N MET A 199 5.32 -9.93 17.22
CA MET A 199 4.71 -10.36 15.96
C MET A 199 5.53 -11.48 15.30
N THR A 200 6.85 -11.40 15.37
CA THR A 200 7.74 -12.44 14.85
C THR A 200 7.55 -13.76 15.58
N GLU A 201 7.56 -13.72 16.91
CA GLU A 201 7.35 -14.89 17.75
C GLU A 201 5.93 -15.48 17.58
N PHE A 202 4.91 -14.62 17.47
CA PHE A 202 3.55 -15.08 17.19
C PHE A 202 3.46 -15.83 15.86
N ARG A 203 4.04 -15.28 14.77
CA ARG A 203 4.04 -15.93 13.47
C ARG A 203 4.79 -17.27 13.47
N LEU A 204 5.92 -17.35 14.18
CA LEU A 204 6.64 -18.60 14.37
C LEU A 204 5.80 -19.61 15.16
N GLY A 205 5.15 -19.17 16.23
CA GLY A 205 4.26 -20.02 17.02
C GLY A 205 3.09 -20.57 16.21
N VAL A 206 2.43 -19.74 15.40
CA VAL A 206 1.34 -20.18 14.51
C VAL A 206 1.85 -21.13 13.41
N ARG A 207 3.04 -20.87 12.87
CA ARG A 207 3.68 -21.77 11.90
C ARG A 207 3.93 -23.15 12.51
N PHE A 208 4.58 -23.22 13.66
CA PHE A 208 4.84 -24.52 14.36
C PHE A 208 3.54 -25.21 14.78
N TYR A 209 2.52 -24.43 15.13
CA TYR A 209 1.18 -24.99 15.36
C TYR A 209 0.63 -25.68 14.10
N SER A 210 0.76 -25.04 12.93
CA SER A 210 0.31 -25.61 11.65
C SER A 210 1.16 -26.81 11.17
N GLU A 211 2.42 -26.86 11.58
CA GLU A 211 3.35 -27.96 11.31
C GLU A 211 3.22 -29.11 12.32
N GLU A 212 2.20 -29.11 13.19
CA GLU A 212 1.95 -30.10 14.23
C GLU A 212 3.13 -30.29 15.20
N GLN A 213 3.84 -29.22 15.52
CA GLN A 213 4.95 -29.18 16.48
C GLN A 213 4.54 -28.45 17.78
N PRO A 214 3.74 -29.06 18.66
CA PRO A 214 3.09 -28.38 19.77
C PRO A 214 4.06 -27.78 20.78
N ALA A 215 5.18 -28.47 21.08
CA ALA A 215 6.18 -27.96 22.02
C ALA A 215 6.86 -26.67 21.53
N ALA A 216 7.19 -26.58 20.24
CA ALA A 216 7.76 -25.39 19.63
C ALA A 216 6.71 -24.26 19.54
N ALA A 217 5.46 -24.61 19.18
CA ALA A 217 4.35 -23.67 19.14
C ALA A 217 4.13 -22.99 20.50
N VAL A 218 4.07 -23.77 21.59
CA VAL A 218 3.95 -23.25 22.95
C VAL A 218 5.08 -22.30 23.30
N LEU A 219 6.34 -22.71 23.03
CA LEU A 219 7.51 -21.87 23.33
C LEU A 219 7.44 -20.49 22.68
N HIS A 220 7.12 -20.45 21.38
CA HIS A 220 7.06 -19.20 20.62
C HIS A 220 5.82 -18.36 20.96
N LEU A 221 4.66 -18.98 21.19
CA LEU A 221 3.44 -18.24 21.57
C LEU A 221 3.53 -17.63 22.98
N GLU A 222 4.13 -18.35 23.95
CA GLU A 222 4.36 -17.78 25.29
C GLU A 222 5.36 -16.60 25.21
N LYS A 223 6.41 -16.75 24.44
CA LYS A 223 7.36 -15.66 24.21
C LYS A 223 6.72 -14.48 23.49
N ALA A 224 5.82 -14.74 22.54
CA ALA A 224 5.05 -13.68 21.86
C ALA A 224 4.21 -12.86 22.85
N LEU A 225 3.59 -13.52 23.85
CA LEU A 225 2.84 -12.83 24.91
C LEU A 225 3.75 -11.97 25.78
N GLU A 226 4.90 -12.48 26.21
CA GLU A 226 5.87 -11.70 26.99
C GLU A 226 6.31 -10.44 26.24
N GLU A 227 6.71 -10.58 24.98
CA GLU A 227 7.12 -9.47 24.12
C GLU A 227 5.96 -8.51 23.79
N TYR A 228 4.72 -9.02 23.69
CA TYR A 228 3.53 -8.20 23.50
C TYR A 228 3.32 -7.25 24.69
N PHE A 229 3.39 -7.73 25.92
CA PHE A 229 3.22 -6.88 27.10
C PHE A 229 4.35 -5.88 27.30
N VAL A 230 5.57 -6.21 26.89
CA VAL A 230 6.67 -5.23 26.83
C VAL A 230 6.33 -4.14 25.83
N ALA A 231 5.91 -4.50 24.63
CA ALA A 231 5.56 -3.56 23.57
C ALA A 231 4.31 -2.71 23.93
N ASP A 232 3.26 -3.30 24.57
CA ASP A 232 2.11 -2.59 25.09
C ASP A 232 2.52 -1.52 26.11
N THR A 233 3.36 -1.92 27.06
CA THR A 233 3.88 -1.01 28.10
C THR A 233 4.65 0.16 27.49
N GLU A 234 5.50 -0.09 26.50
CA GLU A 234 6.26 0.95 25.78
C GLU A 234 5.36 1.88 24.98
N CYS A 235 4.41 1.32 24.22
CA CYS A 235 3.45 2.08 23.44
C CYS A 235 2.62 3.00 24.34
N ARG A 236 2.04 2.44 25.39
CA ARG A 236 1.22 3.18 26.36
C ARG A 236 2.01 4.28 27.08
N ALA A 237 3.30 4.06 27.36
CA ALA A 237 4.16 5.10 27.92
C ALA A 237 4.38 6.26 26.94
N LEU A 238 4.44 5.97 25.62
CA LEU A 238 4.56 7.01 24.59
C LEU A 238 3.29 7.84 24.40
N CYS A 239 2.13 7.36 24.83
CA CYS A 239 0.90 8.12 24.86
C CYS A 239 0.91 9.22 25.94
N GLU A 240 1.75 9.08 26.97
CA GLU A 240 1.85 10.08 28.02
C GLU A 240 2.84 11.20 27.61
N GLY A 241 2.33 12.40 27.37
CA GLY A 241 3.11 13.52 26.89
C GLY A 241 2.46 14.86 27.17
N PRO A 242 2.98 15.95 26.62
CA PRO A 242 2.30 17.24 26.66
C PRO A 242 0.98 17.17 25.87
N TYR A 243 0.03 18.03 26.24
CA TYR A 243 -1.22 18.18 25.51
C TYR A 243 -0.95 18.59 24.07
N ASP A 244 -1.63 17.95 23.14
CA ASP A 244 -1.57 18.29 21.72
C ASP A 244 -2.68 19.29 21.39
N TYR A 245 -2.26 20.47 20.94
CA TYR A 245 -3.15 21.56 20.57
C TYR A 245 -3.33 21.67 19.03
N GLU A 246 -2.82 20.75 18.25
CA GLU A 246 -3.02 20.77 16.81
C GLU A 246 -4.50 20.67 16.46
N GLY A 247 -4.99 21.60 15.63
CA GLY A 247 -6.41 21.68 15.26
C GLY A 247 -7.26 22.63 16.09
N TYR A 248 -6.76 23.16 17.20
CA TYR A 248 -7.47 24.16 17.97
C TYR A 248 -7.00 25.59 17.62
N ASN A 249 -7.97 26.47 17.34
CA ASN A 249 -7.67 27.90 17.23
C ASN A 249 -7.49 28.49 18.65
N TYR A 250 -6.25 28.72 19.05
CA TYR A 250 -5.92 29.26 20.37
C TYR A 250 -6.64 30.57 20.74
N LEU A 251 -7.05 31.34 19.74
CA LEU A 251 -7.79 32.60 19.97
C LEU A 251 -9.26 32.35 20.31
N GLU A 252 -9.81 31.21 19.97
CA GLU A 252 -11.21 30.83 20.18
C GLU A 252 -11.39 29.79 21.29
N TYR A 253 -10.33 29.03 21.61
CA TYR A 253 -10.40 27.98 22.64
C TYR A 253 -10.17 28.58 24.03
N ASN A 254 -11.25 28.85 24.73
CA ASN A 254 -11.25 29.37 26.11
C ASN A 254 -11.76 28.28 27.06
N ALA A 255 -11.04 27.16 27.14
CA ALA A 255 -11.38 26.08 28.03
C ALA A 255 -11.02 26.44 29.49
N ASP A 256 -11.87 26.04 30.43
CA ASP A 256 -11.50 26.05 31.83
C ASP A 256 -10.49 24.93 32.17
N LEU A 257 -9.95 24.97 33.39
CA LEU A 257 -8.94 24.01 33.84
C LEU A 257 -9.48 22.56 33.81
N PHE A 258 -10.73 22.34 34.18
CA PHE A 258 -11.34 21.01 34.22
C PHE A 258 -11.51 20.45 32.82
N GLN A 259 -11.98 21.27 31.89
CA GLN A 259 -12.12 20.88 30.49
C GLN A 259 -10.75 20.52 29.88
N ALA A 260 -9.72 21.37 30.07
CA ALA A 260 -8.39 21.09 29.55
C ALA A 260 -7.76 19.80 30.11
N VAL A 261 -7.95 19.54 31.42
CA VAL A 261 -7.46 18.29 32.05
C VAL A 261 -8.23 17.08 31.53
N THR A 262 -9.54 17.20 31.37
CA THR A 262 -10.40 16.11 30.87
C THR A 262 -10.05 15.77 29.42
N ASP A 263 -9.95 16.76 28.54
CA ASP A 263 -9.62 16.57 27.13
C ASP A 263 -8.25 15.88 27.00
N HIS A 264 -7.24 16.37 27.74
CA HIS A 264 -5.92 15.74 27.74
C HIS A 264 -5.96 14.29 28.21
N TYR A 265 -6.71 14.01 29.27
CA TYR A 265 -6.82 12.66 29.80
C TYR A 265 -7.51 11.72 28.79
N MET A 266 -8.58 12.18 28.11
CA MET A 266 -9.25 11.41 27.06
C MET A 266 -8.35 11.17 25.86
N GLN A 267 -7.53 12.13 25.43
CA GLN A 267 -6.53 11.94 24.38
C GLN A 267 -5.52 10.84 24.76
N VAL A 268 -5.03 10.86 26.00
CA VAL A 268 -4.10 9.84 26.50
C VAL A 268 -4.75 8.47 26.53
N LEU A 269 -5.99 8.34 26.97
CA LEU A 269 -6.71 7.07 27.00
C LEU A 269 -7.00 6.55 25.59
N SER A 270 -7.44 7.41 24.68
CA SER A 270 -7.67 7.06 23.28
C SER A 270 -6.37 6.56 22.61
N CYS A 271 -5.25 7.25 22.81
CA CYS A 271 -3.95 6.80 22.34
C CYS A 271 -3.58 5.42 22.93
N LYS A 272 -3.81 5.19 24.24
CA LYS A 272 -3.54 3.90 24.89
C LYS A 272 -4.38 2.76 24.33
N GLN A 273 -5.63 3.01 23.98
CA GLN A 273 -6.47 2.04 23.28
C GLN A 273 -5.98 1.82 21.84
N GLY A 274 -5.52 2.86 21.16
CA GLY A 274 -4.90 2.77 19.84
C GLY A 274 -3.65 1.87 19.78
N CYS A 275 -2.95 1.67 20.91
CA CYS A 275 -1.83 0.72 21.00
C CYS A 275 -2.24 -0.71 20.66
N ILE A 276 -3.47 -1.12 20.95
CA ILE A 276 -4.00 -2.46 20.60
C ILE A 276 -3.93 -2.65 19.07
N THR A 277 -4.47 -1.68 18.32
CA THR A 277 -4.43 -1.68 16.86
C THR A 277 -2.99 -1.60 16.33
N GLU A 278 -2.15 -0.73 16.92
CA GLU A 278 -0.75 -0.59 16.49
C GLU A 278 0.03 -1.89 16.65
N LEU A 279 -0.14 -2.60 17.76
CA LEU A 279 0.57 -3.87 18.04
C LEU A 279 0.04 -5.02 17.20
N ALA A 280 -1.24 -5.02 16.86
CA ALA A 280 -1.86 -6.00 15.97
C ALA A 280 -1.56 -5.73 14.47
N SER A 281 -1.04 -4.54 14.13
CA SER A 281 -0.78 -4.15 12.74
C SER A 281 0.54 -4.71 12.24
N GLN A 282 0.54 -5.17 11.00
CA GLN A 282 1.74 -5.58 10.27
C GLN A 282 2.15 -4.44 9.31
N PRO A 283 3.45 -4.13 9.20
CA PRO A 283 3.91 -3.16 8.21
C PRO A 283 3.44 -3.55 6.80
N GLY A 284 2.99 -2.58 6.01
CA GLY A 284 2.54 -2.80 4.63
C GLY A 284 1.17 -3.48 4.48
N ARG A 285 0.44 -3.75 5.58
CA ARG A 285 -0.95 -4.22 5.56
C ARG A 285 -1.89 -3.14 6.08
N GLU A 286 -3.01 -2.95 5.41
CA GLU A 286 -4.01 -1.93 5.79
C GLU A 286 -4.79 -2.30 7.06
N LYS A 287 -5.05 -3.59 7.26
CA LYS A 287 -5.86 -4.06 8.39
C LYS A 287 -5.01 -4.72 9.47
N PRO A 288 -5.26 -4.40 10.75
CA PRO A 288 -4.67 -5.11 11.88
C PRO A 288 -5.22 -6.54 11.96
N LEU A 289 -4.50 -7.41 12.69
CA LEU A 289 -5.03 -8.72 13.05
C LEU A 289 -6.15 -8.53 14.09
N GLU A 290 -7.34 -9.00 13.78
CA GLU A 290 -8.47 -8.94 14.69
C GLU A 290 -8.21 -9.81 15.93
N ASP A 291 -8.64 -9.31 17.09
CA ASP A 291 -8.54 -10.01 18.38
C ASP A 291 -7.16 -10.62 18.64
N PHE A 292 -6.11 -9.86 18.34
CA PHE A 292 -4.73 -10.34 18.35
C PHE A 292 -4.30 -10.97 19.68
N LEU A 293 -4.61 -10.33 20.82
CA LEU A 293 -4.27 -10.86 22.15
C LEU A 293 -5.08 -12.12 22.48
N PRO A 294 -6.40 -12.19 22.34
CA PRO A 294 -7.17 -13.42 22.50
C PRO A 294 -6.70 -14.57 21.62
N SER A 295 -6.26 -14.30 20.40
CA SER A 295 -5.79 -15.33 19.46
C SER A 295 -4.63 -16.16 19.99
N HIS A 296 -3.75 -15.56 20.81
CA HIS A 296 -2.66 -16.33 21.45
C HIS A 296 -3.20 -17.47 22.30
N PHE A 297 -4.27 -17.22 23.06
CA PHE A 297 -4.87 -18.23 23.95
C PHE A 297 -5.64 -19.27 23.17
N ASN A 298 -6.23 -18.89 22.03
CA ASN A 298 -6.86 -19.85 21.13
C ASN A 298 -5.86 -20.88 20.59
N TYR A 299 -4.69 -20.44 20.16
CA TYR A 299 -3.62 -21.36 19.72
C TYR A 299 -2.99 -22.13 20.90
N LEU A 300 -2.71 -21.45 22.02
CA LEU A 300 -2.04 -22.04 23.17
C LEU A 300 -2.85 -23.16 23.81
N GLN A 301 -4.18 -23.01 23.95
CA GLN A 301 -4.99 -24.03 24.59
C GLN A 301 -4.87 -25.39 23.88
N PHE A 302 -4.90 -25.37 22.55
CA PHE A 302 -4.81 -26.59 21.75
C PHE A 302 -3.36 -27.10 21.65
N ALA A 303 -2.37 -26.21 21.56
CA ALA A 303 -0.96 -26.60 21.59
C ALA A 303 -0.56 -27.26 22.92
N TYR A 304 -1.02 -26.74 24.07
CA TYR A 304 -0.82 -27.38 25.37
C TYR A 304 -1.53 -28.72 25.50
N TYR A 305 -2.75 -28.83 24.95
CA TYR A 305 -3.50 -30.07 24.90
C TYR A 305 -2.70 -31.13 24.12
N ASN A 306 -2.23 -30.83 22.92
CA ASN A 306 -1.43 -31.75 22.11
C ASN A 306 -0.06 -32.08 22.72
N ASN A 307 0.47 -31.23 23.59
CA ASN A 307 1.69 -31.46 24.36
C ASN A 307 1.43 -32.20 25.67
N GLY A 308 0.21 -32.65 25.93
CA GLY A 308 -0.18 -33.40 27.12
C GLY A 308 -0.30 -32.59 28.41
N ASN A 309 -0.24 -31.23 28.32
CA ASN A 309 -0.35 -30.35 29.48
C ASN A 309 -1.77 -29.82 29.64
N TYR A 310 -2.66 -30.63 30.18
CA TYR A 310 -4.09 -30.31 30.30
C TYR A 310 -4.36 -29.18 31.29
N GLU A 311 -3.55 -28.99 32.33
CA GLU A 311 -3.72 -27.87 33.27
C GLU A 311 -3.55 -26.54 32.58
N LYS A 312 -2.48 -26.40 31.76
CA LYS A 312 -2.22 -25.19 31.00
C LYS A 312 -3.22 -25.00 29.84
N ALA A 313 -3.71 -26.08 29.23
CA ALA A 313 -4.77 -26.02 28.24
C ALA A 313 -6.06 -25.44 28.85
N ILE A 314 -6.46 -25.88 30.03
CA ILE A 314 -7.61 -25.35 30.77
C ILE A 314 -7.41 -23.88 31.17
N GLU A 315 -6.22 -23.53 31.69
CA GLU A 315 -5.87 -22.14 32.02
C GLU A 315 -6.03 -21.22 30.80
N CYS A 316 -5.50 -21.62 29.63
CA CYS A 316 -5.61 -20.85 28.40
C CYS A 316 -7.04 -20.79 27.87
N ALA A 317 -7.81 -21.88 27.90
CA ALA A 317 -9.21 -21.91 27.49
C ALA A 317 -10.06 -20.99 28.37
N LYS A 318 -9.90 -21.04 29.70
CA LYS A 318 -10.58 -20.11 30.61
C LYS A 318 -10.15 -18.66 30.41
N THR A 319 -8.88 -18.43 30.05
CA THR A 319 -8.37 -17.08 29.76
C THR A 319 -8.96 -16.53 28.47
N TYR A 320 -9.11 -17.34 27.42
CA TYR A 320 -9.79 -16.95 26.19
C TYR A 320 -11.25 -16.59 26.43
N LEU A 321 -11.96 -17.40 27.24
CA LEU A 321 -13.36 -17.19 27.59
C LEU A 321 -13.60 -15.94 28.44
N LEU A 322 -12.57 -15.28 28.96
CA LEU A 322 -12.71 -13.93 29.53
C LEU A 322 -13.13 -12.90 28.46
N PHE A 323 -12.68 -13.08 27.24
CA PHE A 323 -13.00 -12.20 26.11
C PHE A 323 -14.27 -12.64 25.40
N PHE A 324 -14.43 -13.95 25.16
CA PHE A 324 -15.53 -14.54 24.40
C PHE A 324 -16.26 -15.62 25.22
N PRO A 325 -17.06 -15.24 26.24
CA PRO A 325 -17.69 -16.19 27.15
C PRO A 325 -18.68 -17.15 26.47
N ASN A 326 -19.24 -16.76 25.34
CA ASN A 326 -20.24 -17.53 24.60
C ASN A 326 -19.65 -18.31 23.41
N ASP A 327 -18.34 -18.41 23.28
CA ASP A 327 -17.70 -19.21 22.23
C ASP A 327 -18.00 -20.70 22.47
N GLU A 328 -18.82 -21.29 21.61
CA GLU A 328 -19.29 -22.67 21.74
C GLU A 328 -18.13 -23.68 21.62
N VAL A 329 -17.21 -23.47 20.66
CA VAL A 329 -16.08 -24.37 20.42
C VAL A 329 -15.13 -24.37 21.62
N MET A 330 -14.82 -23.19 22.14
CA MET A 330 -13.92 -23.11 23.30
C MET A 330 -14.56 -23.69 24.57
N ASN A 331 -15.89 -23.51 24.76
CA ASN A 331 -16.60 -24.12 25.85
C ASN A 331 -16.61 -25.66 25.75
N GLN A 332 -16.77 -26.22 24.54
CA GLN A 332 -16.67 -27.66 24.30
C GLN A 332 -15.24 -28.18 24.58
N ASN A 333 -14.22 -27.45 24.10
CA ASN A 333 -12.82 -27.80 24.37
C ASN A 333 -12.52 -27.82 25.88
N LEU A 334 -12.98 -26.78 26.59
CA LEU A 334 -12.81 -26.68 28.04
C LEU A 334 -13.50 -27.83 28.78
N ALA A 335 -14.72 -28.19 28.37
CA ALA A 335 -15.45 -29.33 28.94
C ALA A 335 -14.69 -30.64 28.70
N TYR A 336 -14.18 -30.84 27.51
CA TYR A 336 -13.38 -32.01 27.15
C TYR A 336 -12.08 -32.09 27.98
N TYR A 337 -11.31 -31.01 28.06
CA TYR A 337 -10.05 -30.98 28.84
C TYR A 337 -10.33 -31.22 30.34
N THR A 338 -11.42 -30.68 30.85
CA THR A 338 -11.86 -30.89 32.23
C THR A 338 -12.21 -32.34 32.48
N ALA A 339 -12.88 -33.02 31.56
CA ALA A 339 -13.20 -34.43 31.67
C ALA A 339 -11.92 -35.32 31.64
N VAL A 340 -10.94 -34.95 30.79
CA VAL A 340 -9.65 -35.70 30.69
C VAL A 340 -8.81 -35.51 31.94
N LEU A 341 -8.70 -34.29 32.48
CA LEU A 341 -7.90 -34.02 33.70
C LEU A 341 -8.61 -34.51 34.98
N GLY A 342 -9.93 -34.51 34.96
CA GLY A 342 -10.78 -34.78 36.12
C GLY A 342 -11.26 -33.50 36.79
N GLU A 343 -12.59 -33.40 37.06
CA GLU A 343 -13.26 -32.20 37.58
C GLU A 343 -12.62 -31.62 38.84
N ASN A 344 -12.17 -32.47 39.78
CA ASN A 344 -11.57 -32.02 41.04
C ASN A 344 -10.25 -31.29 40.83
N LEU A 345 -9.45 -31.67 39.82
CA LEU A 345 -8.18 -31.07 39.48
C LEU A 345 -8.38 -29.80 38.57
N ALA A 346 -9.39 -29.82 37.74
CA ALA A 346 -9.69 -28.71 36.83
C ALA A 346 -10.36 -27.53 37.52
N LYS A 347 -11.12 -27.76 38.61
CA LYS A 347 -11.90 -26.73 39.33
C LYS A 347 -11.03 -25.56 39.86
N PRO A 348 -9.87 -25.79 40.49
CA PRO A 348 -9.04 -24.74 41.08
C PRO A 348 -8.23 -23.95 40.03
N ILE A 349 -8.23 -24.35 38.77
CA ILE A 349 -7.47 -23.67 37.75
C ILE A 349 -8.23 -22.36 37.36
N GLU A 350 -7.58 -21.22 37.60
CA GLU A 350 -8.12 -19.91 37.30
C GLU A 350 -7.53 -19.37 35.96
N PRO A 351 -8.22 -18.46 35.27
CA PRO A 351 -7.64 -17.70 34.16
C PRO A 351 -6.39 -16.94 34.59
N ARG A 352 -5.51 -16.59 33.65
CA ARG A 352 -4.30 -15.83 33.95
C ARG A 352 -4.62 -14.48 34.57
N LYS A 353 -4.04 -14.20 35.73
CA LYS A 353 -4.31 -12.99 36.53
C LYS A 353 -3.91 -11.70 35.81
N GLU A 354 -2.81 -11.73 35.09
CA GLU A 354 -2.32 -10.60 34.27
C GLU A 354 -3.32 -10.24 33.14
N ILE A 355 -3.99 -11.24 32.57
CA ILE A 355 -4.99 -11.04 31.53
C ILE A 355 -6.33 -10.54 32.12
N GLN A 356 -6.70 -11.03 33.28
CA GLN A 356 -7.86 -10.50 34.02
C GLN A 356 -7.66 -9.01 34.32
N ALA A 357 -6.49 -8.63 34.84
CA ALA A 357 -6.14 -7.23 35.12
C ALA A 357 -6.10 -6.37 33.84
N TYR A 358 -5.54 -6.90 32.75
CA TYR A 358 -5.54 -6.25 31.45
C TYR A 358 -6.96 -5.96 30.97
N ARG A 359 -7.81 -6.98 30.95
CA ARG A 359 -9.22 -6.86 30.52
C ARG A 359 -9.98 -5.84 31.36
N GLN A 360 -9.86 -5.92 32.68
CA GLN A 360 -10.52 -4.97 33.59
C GLN A 360 -10.07 -3.54 33.34
N ARG A 361 -8.76 -3.31 33.17
CA ARG A 361 -8.20 -1.99 32.83
C ARG A 361 -8.75 -1.48 31.49
N SER A 362 -8.74 -2.34 30.45
CA SER A 362 -9.23 -1.99 29.13
C SER A 362 -10.70 -1.59 29.15
N LEU A 363 -11.53 -2.35 29.86
CA LEU A 363 -12.96 -2.03 30.00
C LEU A 363 -13.19 -0.69 30.69
N MET A 364 -12.48 -0.41 31.79
CA MET A 364 -12.60 0.90 32.48
C MET A 364 -12.17 2.07 31.59
N GLU A 365 -11.11 1.91 30.81
CA GLU A 365 -10.66 2.93 29.85
C GLU A 365 -11.70 3.14 28.75
N LYS A 366 -12.31 2.07 28.24
CA LYS A 366 -13.38 2.13 27.24
C LYS A 366 -14.65 2.75 27.78
N GLU A 367 -15.05 2.41 28.99
CA GLU A 367 -16.21 3.05 29.67
C GLU A 367 -16.05 4.57 29.70
N LEU A 368 -14.87 5.07 30.09
CA LEU A 368 -14.59 6.51 30.12
C LEU A 368 -14.61 7.13 28.71
N LEU A 369 -14.04 6.47 27.72
CA LEU A 369 -14.02 6.94 26.34
C LEU A 369 -15.40 6.95 25.71
N PHE A 370 -16.21 5.92 25.93
CA PHE A 370 -17.60 5.87 25.48
C PHE A 370 -18.48 6.88 26.19
N PHE A 371 -18.26 7.10 27.49
CA PHE A 371 -18.94 8.17 28.22
C PHE A 371 -18.61 9.55 27.63
N SER A 372 -17.34 9.78 27.34
CA SER A 372 -16.88 11.00 26.68
C SER A 372 -17.46 11.19 25.28
N TYR A 373 -17.63 10.10 24.53
CA TYR A 373 -18.33 10.12 23.25
C TYR A 373 -19.80 10.50 23.39
N ASP A 374 -20.51 9.91 24.35
CA ASP A 374 -21.97 10.13 24.52
C ASP A 374 -22.28 11.54 25.05
N VAL A 375 -21.44 12.06 25.95
CA VAL A 375 -21.69 13.34 26.63
C VAL A 375 -21.07 14.52 25.91
N PHE A 376 -19.86 14.38 25.39
CA PHE A 376 -19.07 15.48 24.81
C PHE A 376 -18.87 15.35 23.29
N GLY A 377 -19.31 14.25 22.67
CA GLY A 377 -19.14 14.02 21.24
C GLY A 377 -17.71 13.74 20.81
N ILE A 378 -16.80 13.38 21.75
CA ILE A 378 -15.40 13.06 21.42
C ILE A 378 -15.34 11.72 20.70
N PRO A 379 -14.85 11.64 19.44
CA PRO A 379 -14.86 10.39 18.67
C PRO A 379 -14.01 9.31 19.33
N PHE A 380 -14.56 8.10 19.47
CA PHE A 380 -13.84 6.92 19.90
C PHE A 380 -14.26 5.71 19.06
N VAL A 381 -13.27 5.00 18.52
CA VAL A 381 -13.44 3.73 17.78
C VAL A 381 -12.83 2.62 18.63
N ASP A 382 -13.67 1.66 19.03
CA ASP A 382 -13.21 0.51 19.79
C ASP A 382 -12.33 -0.40 18.91
N PRO A 383 -11.09 -0.68 19.35
CA PRO A 383 -10.18 -1.55 18.59
C PRO A 383 -10.51 -3.06 18.71
N ASP A 384 -11.35 -3.46 19.66
CA ASP A 384 -11.64 -4.86 19.99
C ASP A 384 -13.09 -5.24 19.68
N THR A 385 -13.33 -6.49 19.30
CA THR A 385 -14.67 -7.04 19.04
C THR A 385 -15.32 -7.63 20.30
N TRP A 386 -14.53 -7.94 21.33
CA TRP A 386 -14.96 -8.59 22.56
C TRP A 386 -15.57 -7.66 23.62
N THR A 387 -15.65 -6.36 23.36
CA THR A 387 -16.18 -5.40 24.32
C THR A 387 -17.67 -5.70 24.61
N PRO A 388 -18.06 -5.86 25.89
CA PRO A 388 -19.44 -6.15 26.25
C PRO A 388 -20.41 -5.05 25.81
N GLU A 389 -21.57 -5.42 25.32
CA GLU A 389 -22.59 -4.47 24.83
C GLU A 389 -23.03 -3.45 25.90
N GLU A 390 -22.94 -3.80 27.17
CA GLU A 390 -23.32 -2.90 28.27
C GLU A 390 -22.38 -1.69 28.37
N VAL A 391 -21.14 -1.83 27.97
CA VAL A 391 -20.12 -0.76 27.97
C VAL A 391 -20.33 0.22 26.83
N ILE A 392 -20.94 -0.24 25.73
CA ILE A 392 -21.15 0.56 24.52
C ILE A 392 -22.43 1.41 24.67
N PRO A 393 -22.41 2.73 24.45
CA PRO A 393 -23.57 3.59 24.52
C PRO A 393 -24.73 3.11 23.62
N LYS A 394 -25.95 3.22 24.09
CA LYS A 394 -27.15 2.74 23.38
C LYS A 394 -27.27 3.32 21.97
N ARG A 395 -27.01 4.61 21.82
CA ARG A 395 -27.00 5.29 20.48
C ARG A 395 -26.03 4.67 19.53
N LEU A 396 -24.83 4.34 20.02
CA LEU A 396 -23.76 3.75 19.18
C LEU A 396 -24.11 2.31 18.81
N ARG A 397 -24.66 1.53 19.75
CA ARG A 397 -25.18 0.16 19.49
C ARG A 397 -26.26 0.16 18.41
N GLU A 398 -27.22 1.07 18.51
CA GLU A 398 -28.29 1.21 17.52
C GLU A 398 -27.71 1.58 16.14
N LYS A 399 -26.78 2.53 16.10
CA LYS A 399 -26.09 2.91 14.87
C LYS A 399 -25.30 1.74 14.26
N GLN A 400 -24.50 1.05 15.05
CA GLN A 400 -23.72 -0.12 14.61
C GLN A 400 -24.62 -1.27 14.14
N LYS A 401 -25.79 -1.44 14.79
CA LYS A 401 -26.79 -2.43 14.37
C LYS A 401 -27.34 -2.08 12.99
N VAL A 402 -27.75 -0.84 12.77
CA VAL A 402 -28.24 -0.37 11.47
C VAL A 402 -27.14 -0.47 10.39
N GLU A 403 -25.90 -0.13 10.72
CA GLU A 403 -24.76 -0.26 9.81
C GLU A 403 -24.49 -1.73 9.44
N ARG A 404 -24.54 -2.64 10.42
CA ARG A 404 -24.39 -4.10 10.17
C ARG A 404 -25.54 -4.66 9.33
N GLU A 405 -26.78 -4.28 9.65
CA GLU A 405 -27.96 -4.69 8.87
C GLU A 405 -27.90 -4.14 7.44
N THR A 406 -27.43 -2.90 7.28
CA THR A 406 -27.25 -2.28 5.96
C THR A 406 -26.12 -2.95 5.19
N ALA A 407 -24.97 -3.21 5.84
CA ALA A 407 -23.86 -3.92 5.23
C ALA A 407 -24.21 -5.36 4.84
N ALA A 408 -24.96 -6.07 5.71
CA ALA A 408 -25.46 -7.41 5.41
C ALA A 408 -26.41 -7.42 4.22
N ARG A 409 -27.33 -6.45 4.14
CA ARG A 409 -28.24 -6.29 3.00
C ARG A 409 -27.48 -5.96 1.72
N ILE A 410 -26.50 -5.03 1.76
CA ILE A 410 -25.65 -4.71 0.61
C ILE A 410 -24.84 -5.93 0.18
N SER A 411 -24.29 -6.69 1.13
CA SER A 411 -23.54 -7.92 0.84
C SER A 411 -24.44 -9.00 0.22
N GLU A 412 -25.69 -9.11 0.68
CA GLU A 412 -26.68 -10.02 0.09
C GLU A 412 -27.09 -9.57 -1.31
N GLU A 413 -27.32 -8.28 -1.50
CA GLU A 413 -27.61 -7.69 -2.81
C GLU A 413 -26.43 -7.88 -3.79
N ILE A 414 -25.19 -7.66 -3.33
CA ILE A 414 -23.96 -7.94 -4.12
C ILE A 414 -23.85 -9.43 -4.40
N GLY A 415 -24.12 -10.30 -3.43
CA GLY A 415 -24.11 -11.75 -3.63
C GLY A 415 -25.16 -12.22 -4.65
N ASN A 416 -26.35 -11.62 -4.64
CA ASN A 416 -27.41 -11.89 -5.60
C ASN A 416 -27.04 -11.34 -6.99
N LEU A 417 -26.49 -10.13 -7.07
CA LEU A 417 -25.96 -9.54 -8.32
C LEU A 417 -24.80 -10.39 -8.90
N MET A 418 -23.91 -10.88 -8.06
CA MET A 418 -22.82 -11.76 -8.51
C MET A 418 -23.36 -13.09 -9.06
N LYS A 419 -24.37 -13.70 -8.43
CA LYS A 419 -25.05 -14.87 -8.96
C LYS A 419 -25.79 -14.58 -10.27
N GLU A 420 -26.43 -13.41 -10.37
CA GLU A 420 -27.09 -12.98 -11.60
C GLU A 420 -26.07 -12.69 -12.72
N ILE A 421 -24.92 -12.13 -12.38
CA ILE A 421 -23.77 -11.96 -13.30
C ILE A 421 -23.20 -13.32 -13.68
N GLU A 422 -23.02 -14.25 -12.75
CA GLU A 422 -22.55 -15.62 -13.06
C GLU A 422 -23.52 -16.34 -14.01
N THR A 423 -24.84 -16.26 -13.77
CA THR A 423 -25.85 -16.83 -14.67
C THR A 423 -25.85 -16.13 -16.02
N LEU A 424 -25.74 -14.82 -16.07
CA LEU A 424 -25.62 -14.06 -17.32
C LEU A 424 -24.31 -14.33 -18.06
N VAL A 425 -23.23 -14.56 -17.34
CA VAL A 425 -21.92 -14.95 -17.92
C VAL A 425 -21.99 -16.38 -18.46
N GLU A 426 -22.67 -17.32 -17.77
CA GLU A 426 -22.89 -18.66 -18.26
C GLU A 426 -23.85 -18.67 -19.47
N GLU A 427 -24.91 -17.87 -19.46
CA GLU A 427 -25.81 -17.70 -20.63
C GLU A 427 -25.08 -17.01 -21.78
N LYS A 428 -24.30 -15.94 -21.52
CA LYS A 428 -23.49 -15.31 -22.57
C LYS A 428 -22.32 -16.17 -23.02
N ALA A 429 -21.74 -16.99 -22.17
CA ALA A 429 -20.72 -17.96 -22.58
C ALA A 429 -21.34 -19.07 -23.51
N LYS A 430 -22.57 -19.47 -23.26
CA LYS A 430 -23.32 -20.35 -24.16
C LYS A 430 -23.72 -19.64 -25.46
N GLU A 431 -24.19 -18.39 -25.38
CA GLU A 431 -24.46 -17.56 -26.57
C GLU A 431 -23.18 -17.21 -27.32
N SER A 432 -22.05 -16.96 -26.63
CA SER A 432 -20.74 -16.66 -27.23
C SER A 432 -20.15 -17.88 -27.92
N ALA A 433 -20.42 -19.10 -27.43
CA ALA A 433 -20.06 -20.34 -28.12
C ALA A 433 -20.88 -20.55 -29.40
N GLU A 434 -22.12 -20.02 -29.46
CA GLU A 434 -22.90 -19.98 -30.71
C GLU A 434 -22.58 -18.72 -31.55
N MET A 435 -22.21 -17.59 -30.95
CA MET A 435 -21.89 -16.34 -31.62
C MET A 435 -20.44 -16.24 -32.11
N SER A 436 -19.55 -17.17 -31.78
CA SER A 436 -18.22 -17.25 -32.40
C SER A 436 -18.27 -17.51 -33.91
N LYS A 437 -19.47 -17.69 -34.47
CA LYS A 437 -19.73 -17.76 -35.91
C LYS A 437 -19.98 -16.42 -36.60
N PHE A 438 -20.11 -15.31 -35.84
CA PHE A 438 -20.31 -13.97 -36.39
C PHE A 438 -19.15 -13.07 -36.01
N ILE A 439 -18.09 -13.07 -36.82
CA ILE A 439 -16.96 -12.18 -36.75
C ILE A 439 -17.45 -10.73 -36.91
N ARG A 440 -17.41 -9.96 -35.84
CA ARG A 440 -17.76 -8.52 -35.85
C ARG A 440 -16.56 -7.70 -36.29
N GLU A 441 -16.08 -7.89 -37.53
CA GLU A 441 -14.99 -7.13 -38.12
C GLU A 441 -15.51 -6.26 -39.28
N GLY A 442 -14.70 -5.25 -39.70
CA GLY A 442 -15.01 -4.44 -40.87
C GLY A 442 -15.94 -3.28 -40.59
N GLY A 443 -15.85 -2.70 -39.38
CA GLY A 443 -16.46 -1.40 -39.10
C GLY A 443 -15.82 -0.26 -39.91
N PRO A 444 -16.46 0.89 -40.03
CA PRO A 444 -15.97 2.02 -40.83
C PRO A 444 -14.71 2.64 -40.19
N LEU A 445 -13.74 3.03 -41.02
CA LEU A 445 -12.63 3.87 -40.55
C LEU A 445 -13.10 5.34 -40.53
N VAL A 446 -13.03 5.96 -39.35
CA VAL A 446 -13.57 7.31 -39.10
C VAL A 446 -12.65 8.41 -39.63
N TYR A 447 -11.42 8.07 -40.06
CA TYR A 447 -10.40 9.05 -40.46
C TYR A 447 -10.15 9.06 -41.97
N GLU A 448 -10.19 10.24 -42.57
CA GLU A 448 -9.85 10.42 -43.97
C GLU A 448 -8.40 10.04 -44.25
N GLY A 449 -8.16 9.35 -45.38
CA GLY A 449 -6.83 8.87 -45.78
C GLY A 449 -6.40 7.52 -45.23
N ALA A 450 -7.09 7.02 -44.20
CA ALA A 450 -6.84 5.68 -43.70
C ALA A 450 -7.62 4.60 -44.46
N SER A 451 -6.97 3.51 -44.85
CA SER A 451 -7.61 2.42 -45.61
C SER A 451 -7.18 1.06 -45.09
N VAL A 452 -8.14 0.11 -45.02
CA VAL A 452 -7.83 -1.29 -44.69
C VAL A 452 -7.17 -1.93 -45.90
N THR A 453 -5.90 -2.37 -45.73
CA THR A 453 -5.13 -3.04 -46.76
C THR A 453 -5.13 -4.56 -46.60
N MET A 454 -5.20 -5.06 -45.36
CA MET A 454 -5.35 -6.49 -45.08
C MET A 454 -6.33 -6.69 -43.93
N ASN A 455 -7.16 -7.73 -44.03
CA ASN A 455 -8.10 -8.13 -43.00
C ASN A 455 -7.77 -9.55 -42.48
N SER A 456 -8.53 -10.04 -41.51
CA SER A 456 -8.35 -11.38 -40.95
C SER A 456 -8.22 -12.49 -41.96
N LYS A 457 -8.97 -12.45 -43.07
CA LYS A 457 -8.93 -13.43 -44.13
C LYS A 457 -7.59 -13.38 -44.89
N THR A 458 -7.13 -12.18 -45.25
CA THR A 458 -5.83 -12.00 -45.96
C THR A 458 -4.62 -12.26 -45.06
N LEU A 459 -4.79 -12.08 -43.74
CA LEU A 459 -3.78 -12.40 -42.74
C LEU A 459 -3.88 -13.81 -42.18
N ASN A 460 -4.68 -14.67 -42.79
CA ASN A 460 -4.88 -16.07 -42.41
C ASN A 460 -5.04 -16.28 -40.91
N GLY A 461 -6.02 -15.59 -40.32
CA GLY A 461 -6.31 -15.66 -38.89
C GLY A 461 -7.63 -15.01 -38.51
N SER A 462 -7.84 -14.68 -37.26
CA SER A 462 -9.04 -14.01 -36.76
C SER A 462 -8.70 -12.75 -35.96
N GLN A 463 -9.59 -11.76 -36.05
CA GLN A 463 -9.39 -10.48 -35.34
C GLN A 463 -8.03 -9.81 -35.63
N ARG A 464 -7.69 -9.72 -36.91
CA ARG A 464 -6.47 -9.09 -37.45
C ARG A 464 -6.81 -8.03 -38.46
N VAL A 465 -6.11 -6.91 -38.45
CA VAL A 465 -6.27 -5.84 -39.45
C VAL A 465 -4.96 -5.13 -39.72
N VAL A 466 -4.74 -4.73 -40.96
CA VAL A 466 -3.69 -3.79 -41.37
C VAL A 466 -4.37 -2.58 -42.01
N VAL A 467 -4.04 -1.41 -41.50
CA VAL A 467 -4.55 -0.13 -41.97
C VAL A 467 -3.37 0.73 -42.41
N ASP A 468 -3.39 1.25 -43.64
CA ASP A 468 -2.41 2.19 -44.15
C ASP A 468 -2.95 3.63 -44.12
N GLY A 469 -2.05 4.61 -44.14
CA GLY A 469 -2.42 6.03 -44.18
C GLY A 469 -2.87 6.61 -42.83
N VAL A 470 -2.53 5.95 -41.72
CA VAL A 470 -2.82 6.46 -40.37
C VAL A 470 -2.05 7.74 -40.07
N LEU A 471 -0.80 7.84 -40.57
CA LEU A 471 0.08 8.99 -40.47
C LEU A 471 0.57 9.43 -41.84
N SER A 472 0.79 10.74 -41.97
CA SER A 472 1.55 11.31 -43.07
C SER A 472 3.05 11.07 -42.91
N ALA A 473 3.79 11.19 -44.01
CA ALA A 473 5.25 11.08 -44.01
C ALA A 473 5.93 12.13 -43.11
N GLU A 474 5.31 13.28 -42.90
CA GLU A 474 5.82 14.33 -42.03
C GLU A 474 5.63 14.00 -40.56
N GLU A 475 4.44 13.54 -40.15
CA GLU A 475 4.15 13.08 -38.81
C GLU A 475 5.05 11.88 -38.42
N CYS A 476 5.29 10.95 -39.33
CA CYS A 476 6.21 9.86 -39.11
C CYS A 476 7.63 10.36 -38.77
N ARG A 477 8.17 11.28 -39.55
CA ARG A 477 9.52 11.86 -39.30
C ARG A 477 9.56 12.64 -38.00
N GLU A 478 8.49 13.33 -37.65
CA GLU A 478 8.40 14.09 -36.40
C GLU A 478 8.44 13.18 -35.18
N LEU A 479 7.69 12.07 -35.20
CA LEU A 479 7.67 11.09 -34.11
C LEU A 479 9.00 10.33 -33.98
N GLN A 480 9.71 10.05 -35.09
CA GLN A 480 11.06 9.50 -35.03
C GLN A 480 12.04 10.48 -34.36
N ARG A 481 11.98 11.78 -34.73
CA ARG A 481 12.79 12.83 -34.09
C ARG A 481 12.48 12.95 -32.60
N LEU A 482 11.21 12.89 -32.22
CA LEU A 482 10.76 12.91 -30.83
C LEU A 482 11.39 11.74 -30.05
N THR A 483 11.34 10.51 -30.58
CA THR A 483 11.91 9.35 -29.91
C THR A 483 13.40 9.50 -29.65
N ASN A 484 14.14 9.89 -30.66
CA ASN A 484 15.60 10.05 -30.56
C ASN A 484 15.99 11.22 -29.61
N ALA A 485 15.22 12.32 -29.60
CA ALA A 485 15.43 13.43 -28.68
C ALA A 485 15.07 13.05 -27.24
N ALA A 486 13.96 12.35 -27.02
CA ALA A 486 13.53 11.88 -25.70
C ALA A 486 14.53 10.87 -25.11
N ALA A 487 15.04 9.95 -25.92
CA ALA A 487 16.07 9.00 -25.53
C ALA A 487 17.35 9.69 -25.03
N SER A 488 17.77 10.78 -25.71
CA SER A 488 18.90 11.59 -25.30
C SER A 488 18.66 12.31 -23.97
N ALA A 489 17.41 12.65 -23.66
CA ALA A 489 17.02 13.27 -22.40
C ALA A 489 16.85 12.28 -21.24
N GLY A 490 16.93 10.96 -21.49
CA GLY A 490 16.87 9.89 -20.50
C GLY A 490 15.45 9.36 -20.26
N ASP A 491 15.06 8.43 -21.10
CA ASP A 491 13.76 7.73 -21.07
C ASP A 491 13.74 6.49 -20.15
N GLY A 492 14.87 6.14 -19.54
CA GLY A 492 15.08 4.93 -18.75
C GLY A 492 15.92 3.86 -19.44
N TYR A 493 15.89 3.78 -20.75
CA TYR A 493 16.66 2.80 -21.53
C TYR A 493 18.02 3.31 -21.98
N ARG A 494 18.17 4.62 -22.27
CA ARG A 494 19.43 5.31 -22.61
C ARG A 494 20.25 4.64 -23.72
N GLY A 495 19.57 4.14 -24.76
CA GLY A 495 20.23 3.48 -25.89
C GLY A 495 21.03 2.23 -25.53
N LYS A 496 20.68 1.56 -24.44
CA LYS A 496 21.26 0.29 -24.04
C LYS A 496 20.80 -0.82 -24.98
N THR A 497 21.50 -1.95 -24.93
CA THR A 497 21.10 -3.18 -25.62
C THR A 497 19.63 -3.52 -25.33
N SER A 498 18.91 -3.97 -26.37
CA SER A 498 17.52 -4.37 -26.24
C SER A 498 17.35 -5.45 -25.15
N PRO A 499 16.27 -5.43 -24.36
CA PRO A 499 15.98 -6.51 -23.41
C PRO A 499 15.66 -7.84 -24.09
N HIS A 500 15.35 -7.82 -25.39
CA HIS A 500 14.94 -9.01 -26.16
C HIS A 500 16.09 -9.60 -26.98
N THR A 501 17.12 -8.80 -27.32
CA THR A 501 18.23 -9.25 -28.14
C THR A 501 19.48 -8.41 -27.86
N PRO A 502 20.67 -9.02 -27.79
CA PRO A 502 21.92 -8.29 -27.63
C PRO A 502 22.38 -7.60 -28.93
N SER A 503 21.71 -7.83 -30.06
CA SER A 503 22.11 -7.37 -31.40
C SER A 503 21.48 -6.06 -31.83
N GLU A 504 20.64 -5.46 -30.96
CA GLU A 504 19.94 -4.20 -31.22
C GLU A 504 20.04 -3.26 -30.01
N THR A 505 20.04 -1.96 -30.26
CA THR A 505 19.77 -0.94 -29.24
C THR A 505 18.26 -0.73 -29.11
N PHE A 506 17.81 -0.23 -27.97
CA PHE A 506 16.41 0.02 -27.69
C PHE A 506 16.23 1.41 -27.07
N TYR A 507 15.48 2.25 -27.76
CA TYR A 507 15.07 3.57 -27.29
C TYR A 507 13.56 3.61 -27.19
N GLY A 508 13.01 4.12 -26.08
CA GLY A 508 11.56 4.18 -25.91
C GLY A 508 11.13 5.31 -24.99
N VAL A 509 9.93 5.83 -25.21
CA VAL A 509 9.32 6.88 -24.40
C VAL A 509 7.83 6.66 -24.27
N THR A 510 7.27 6.82 -23.06
CA THR A 510 5.82 6.80 -22.81
C THR A 510 5.21 8.15 -23.14
N VAL A 511 3.88 8.19 -23.34
CA VAL A 511 3.15 9.43 -23.65
C VAL A 511 3.35 10.47 -22.56
N LEU A 512 3.18 10.10 -21.29
CA LEU A 512 3.35 11.02 -20.17
C LEU A 512 4.77 11.58 -20.11
N LYS A 513 5.77 10.72 -20.32
CA LYS A 513 7.18 11.14 -20.29
C LYS A 513 7.50 12.11 -21.42
N ALA A 514 6.98 11.86 -22.62
CA ALA A 514 7.12 12.79 -23.77
C ALA A 514 6.49 14.16 -23.47
N LEU A 515 5.28 14.17 -22.91
CA LEU A 515 4.61 15.43 -22.54
C LEU A 515 5.35 16.20 -21.45
N LYS A 516 5.88 15.51 -20.42
CA LYS A 516 6.72 16.14 -19.39
C LYS A 516 8.02 16.71 -19.94
N LEU A 517 8.68 15.98 -20.83
CA LEU A 517 9.88 16.49 -21.53
C LEU A 517 9.55 17.69 -22.44
N GLY A 518 8.36 17.71 -23.04
CA GLY A 518 7.84 18.86 -23.79
C GLY A 518 7.58 20.07 -22.90
N GLN A 519 6.97 19.87 -21.75
CA GLN A 519 6.74 20.92 -20.76
C GLN A 519 8.07 21.50 -20.22
N GLU A 520 9.09 20.66 -20.05
CA GLU A 520 10.43 21.06 -19.64
C GLU A 520 11.27 21.69 -20.77
N GLY A 521 10.73 21.78 -21.99
CA GLY A 521 11.42 22.32 -23.17
C GLY A 521 12.57 21.45 -23.71
N LYS A 522 12.66 20.18 -23.29
CA LYS A 522 13.70 19.23 -23.74
C LYS A 522 13.37 18.60 -25.10
N VAL A 523 12.09 18.52 -25.43
CA VAL A 523 11.58 18.13 -26.75
C VAL A 523 10.50 19.13 -27.16
N PRO A 524 10.16 19.24 -28.47
CA PRO A 524 9.06 20.11 -28.90
C PRO A 524 7.74 19.62 -28.28
N LEU A 525 7.02 20.50 -27.59
CA LEU A 525 5.76 20.18 -26.93
C LEU A 525 4.69 19.73 -27.95
N GLN A 526 4.67 20.31 -29.13
CA GLN A 526 3.77 19.94 -30.22
C GLN A 526 4.01 18.50 -30.71
N SER A 527 5.27 18.05 -30.75
CA SER A 527 5.61 16.68 -31.11
C SER A 527 5.13 15.68 -30.06
N ALA A 528 5.22 16.04 -28.77
CA ALA A 528 4.67 15.23 -27.67
C ALA A 528 3.13 15.17 -27.72
N HIS A 529 2.48 16.28 -28.06
CA HIS A 529 1.02 16.34 -28.26
C HIS A 529 0.59 15.52 -29.50
N LEU A 530 1.36 15.58 -30.59
CA LEU A 530 1.12 14.73 -31.76
C LEU A 530 1.17 13.25 -31.37
N TYR A 531 2.15 12.84 -30.56
CA TYR A 531 2.23 11.44 -30.07
C TYR A 531 0.97 11.06 -29.29
N TYR A 532 0.50 11.92 -28.38
CA TYR A 532 -0.75 11.70 -27.63
C TYR A 532 -1.93 11.52 -28.58
N ASN A 533 -2.15 12.46 -29.52
CA ASN A 533 -3.28 12.44 -30.45
C ASN A 533 -3.27 11.21 -31.38
N VAL A 534 -2.10 10.81 -31.82
CA VAL A 534 -1.94 9.62 -32.68
C VAL A 534 -2.32 8.34 -31.95
N THR A 535 -1.99 8.21 -30.65
CA THR A 535 -2.41 7.05 -29.86
C THR A 535 -3.94 6.99 -29.72
N GLU A 536 -4.62 8.12 -29.51
CA GLU A 536 -6.09 8.22 -29.49
C GLU A 536 -6.70 7.86 -30.86
N LYS A 537 -6.10 8.35 -31.94
CA LYS A 537 -6.53 8.01 -33.31
C LYS A 537 -6.53 6.50 -33.53
N VAL A 538 -5.46 5.80 -33.15
CA VAL A 538 -5.40 4.34 -33.26
C VAL A 538 -6.43 3.65 -32.36
N ARG A 539 -6.62 4.11 -31.13
CA ARG A 539 -7.63 3.55 -30.21
C ARG A 539 -9.03 3.60 -30.85
N HIS A 540 -9.46 4.76 -31.32
CA HIS A 540 -10.76 4.92 -31.98
C HIS A 540 -10.88 4.08 -33.27
N MET A 541 -9.79 3.93 -34.02
CA MET A 541 -9.78 3.07 -35.21
C MET A 541 -10.01 1.61 -34.85
N MET A 542 -9.37 1.13 -33.76
CA MET A 542 -9.55 -0.23 -33.27
C MET A 542 -10.99 -0.47 -32.81
N GLU A 543 -11.55 0.46 -32.00
CA GLU A 543 -12.94 0.42 -31.54
C GLU A 543 -13.94 0.32 -32.71
N SER A 544 -13.76 1.18 -33.69
CA SER A 544 -14.64 1.23 -34.87
C SER A 544 -14.52 0.01 -35.75
N TYR A 545 -13.28 -0.40 -36.09
CA TYR A 545 -13.06 -1.56 -36.99
C TYR A 545 -13.57 -2.87 -36.41
N PHE A 546 -13.28 -3.13 -35.11
CA PHE A 546 -13.75 -4.33 -34.42
C PHE A 546 -15.18 -4.20 -33.88
N ARG A 547 -15.85 -3.08 -34.13
CA ARG A 547 -17.23 -2.78 -33.72
C ARG A 547 -17.47 -3.03 -32.24
N LEU A 548 -16.57 -2.49 -31.40
CA LEU A 548 -16.63 -2.68 -29.96
C LEU A 548 -17.77 -1.84 -29.37
N GLU A 549 -18.57 -2.47 -28.50
CA GLU A 549 -19.68 -1.76 -27.80
C GLU A 549 -19.18 -1.01 -26.56
N VAL A 550 -18.00 -1.38 -26.07
CA VAL A 550 -17.36 -0.77 -24.90
C VAL A 550 -16.06 -0.08 -25.33
N PRO A 551 -15.76 1.10 -24.85
CA PRO A 551 -14.53 1.81 -25.20
C PRO A 551 -13.28 1.05 -24.74
N LEU A 552 -12.22 1.15 -25.51
CA LEU A 552 -10.91 0.65 -25.16
C LEU A 552 -10.18 1.63 -24.21
N HIS A 553 -9.53 1.10 -23.21
CA HIS A 553 -8.65 1.83 -22.32
C HIS A 553 -7.20 1.43 -22.59
N PHE A 554 -6.26 2.39 -22.54
CA PHE A 554 -4.85 2.05 -22.65
C PHE A 554 -4.39 1.23 -21.45
N SER A 555 -3.88 0.05 -21.68
CA SER A 555 -3.18 -0.75 -20.68
C SER A 555 -1.69 -0.38 -20.63
N TYR A 556 -1.11 -0.06 -21.79
CA TYR A 556 0.24 0.50 -21.92
C TYR A 556 0.43 1.11 -23.30
N SER A 557 1.26 2.16 -23.39
CA SER A 557 1.62 2.83 -24.65
C SER A 557 3.09 3.16 -24.69
N HIS A 558 3.76 2.78 -25.78
CA HIS A 558 5.20 2.95 -25.88
C HIS A 558 5.66 3.29 -27.31
N LEU A 559 6.27 4.43 -27.48
CA LEU A 559 6.97 4.82 -28.72
C LEU A 559 8.40 4.31 -28.68
N VAL A 560 8.76 3.42 -29.57
CA VAL A 560 10.01 2.65 -29.51
C VAL A 560 10.75 2.70 -30.84
N CYS A 561 12.09 2.92 -30.79
CA CYS A 561 13.01 2.70 -31.90
C CYS A 561 14.04 1.63 -31.54
N ARG A 562 14.21 0.65 -32.41
CA ARG A 562 15.24 -0.39 -32.33
C ARG A 562 16.23 -0.20 -33.46
N THR A 563 17.52 -0.19 -33.14
CA THR A 563 18.59 0.04 -34.11
C THR A 563 19.55 -1.14 -34.13
N ALA A 564 19.84 -1.68 -35.30
CA ALA A 564 20.82 -2.73 -35.49
C ALA A 564 22.21 -2.27 -35.00
N ILE A 565 22.93 -3.14 -34.29
CA ILE A 565 24.32 -2.94 -33.91
C ILE A 565 25.15 -3.66 -34.96
N ASP A 566 25.81 -2.92 -35.85
CA ASP A 566 26.47 -3.46 -37.05
C ASP A 566 27.43 -4.61 -36.75
N GLU A 567 28.22 -4.51 -35.69
CA GLU A 567 29.22 -5.54 -35.33
C GLU A 567 28.58 -6.83 -34.78
N LYS A 568 27.29 -6.84 -34.58
CA LYS A 568 26.55 -7.98 -33.99
C LYS A 568 25.57 -8.64 -34.94
N GLN A 569 25.64 -8.35 -36.22
CA GLN A 569 24.70 -8.92 -37.21
C GLN A 569 25.21 -10.18 -37.88
N GLU A 570 26.53 -10.43 -37.86
CA GLU A 570 27.14 -11.61 -38.47
C GLU A 570 26.77 -12.88 -37.66
N GLY A 571 26.18 -13.87 -38.33
CA GLY A 571 25.77 -15.15 -37.73
C GLY A 571 24.51 -15.04 -36.83
N ARG A 572 23.78 -13.92 -36.88
CA ARG A 572 22.57 -13.68 -36.07
C ARG A 572 21.44 -14.64 -36.46
N SER A 573 20.83 -15.30 -35.45
CA SER A 573 19.70 -16.22 -35.59
C SER A 573 18.50 -15.89 -34.71
N ASP A 574 18.64 -14.87 -33.86
CA ASP A 574 17.59 -14.41 -32.92
C ASP A 574 16.62 -13.45 -33.61
N ASN A 575 15.45 -13.28 -33.01
CA ASN A 575 14.45 -12.30 -33.44
C ASN A 575 14.65 -10.96 -32.70
N SER A 576 14.11 -9.87 -33.27
CA SER A 576 13.97 -8.59 -32.57
C SER A 576 13.02 -8.71 -31.37
N HIS A 577 11.99 -9.56 -31.52
CA HIS A 577 11.10 -9.98 -30.44
C HIS A 577 10.62 -11.40 -30.73
N GLU A 578 10.90 -12.31 -29.80
CA GLU A 578 10.48 -13.71 -29.95
C GLU A 578 8.98 -13.87 -30.01
N VAL A 579 8.51 -15.00 -30.55
CA VAL A 579 7.07 -15.28 -30.65
C VAL A 579 6.46 -15.38 -29.27
N HIS A 580 5.39 -14.64 -29.07
CA HIS A 580 4.66 -14.57 -27.81
C HIS A 580 3.17 -14.26 -28.07
N VAL A 581 2.38 -14.30 -27.00
CA VAL A 581 1.00 -13.83 -26.95
C VAL A 581 0.90 -12.74 -25.88
N ASP A 582 0.15 -11.69 -26.11
CA ASP A 582 0.15 -10.50 -25.24
C ASP A 582 -0.57 -10.68 -23.89
N ASN A 583 -1.53 -11.65 -23.80
CA ASN A 583 -2.35 -11.82 -22.59
C ASN A 583 -2.25 -13.21 -21.94
N CYS A 584 -1.39 -14.08 -22.42
CA CYS A 584 -1.19 -15.40 -21.84
C CYS A 584 0.23 -15.91 -22.09
N ILE A 585 0.67 -16.88 -21.31
CA ILE A 585 1.97 -17.55 -21.46
C ILE A 585 1.86 -18.62 -22.53
N LEU A 586 2.55 -18.43 -23.65
CA LEU A 586 2.56 -19.40 -24.75
C LEU A 586 3.47 -20.59 -24.42
N ASN A 587 2.90 -21.78 -24.39
CA ASN A 587 3.65 -23.03 -24.38
C ASN A 587 3.56 -23.67 -25.77
N ALA A 588 4.56 -23.43 -26.59
CA ALA A 588 4.61 -23.87 -27.98
C ALA A 588 4.71 -25.40 -28.13
N GLU A 589 5.23 -26.13 -27.14
CA GLU A 589 5.33 -27.58 -27.16
C GLU A 589 3.97 -28.26 -26.87
N ALA A 590 3.25 -27.69 -25.90
CA ALA A 590 1.93 -28.18 -25.50
C ALA A 590 0.78 -27.62 -26.38
N LEU A 591 1.07 -26.63 -27.24
CA LEU A 591 0.11 -25.91 -28.09
C LEU A 591 -1.02 -25.27 -27.28
N VAL A 592 -0.66 -24.70 -26.11
CA VAL A 592 -1.60 -24.00 -25.22
C VAL A 592 -1.09 -22.63 -24.84
N CYS A 593 -2.00 -21.74 -24.53
CA CYS A 593 -1.69 -20.44 -23.97
C CYS A 593 -2.40 -20.27 -22.62
N VAL A 594 -1.64 -20.15 -21.53
CA VAL A 594 -2.18 -20.13 -20.16
C VAL A 594 -2.32 -18.71 -19.68
N LYS A 595 -3.55 -18.31 -19.29
CA LYS A 595 -3.84 -16.99 -18.74
C LYS A 595 -3.53 -16.96 -17.24
N GLU A 596 -2.27 -16.73 -16.89
CA GLU A 596 -1.81 -16.57 -15.50
C GLU A 596 -0.66 -15.58 -15.40
N PRO A 597 -0.39 -15.00 -14.23
CA PRO A 597 0.81 -14.19 -14.01
C PRO A 597 2.09 -14.98 -14.32
N PRO A 598 3.12 -14.35 -14.95
CA PRO A 598 3.32 -12.92 -15.17
C PRO A 598 2.69 -12.35 -16.45
N ALA A 599 1.85 -13.08 -17.20
CA ALA A 599 1.18 -12.53 -18.36
C ALA A 599 0.20 -11.40 -17.98
N TYR A 600 0.06 -10.42 -18.86
CA TYR A 600 -0.90 -9.31 -18.72
C TYR A 600 -2.30 -9.77 -19.15
N THR A 601 -2.95 -10.61 -18.35
CA THR A 601 -4.19 -11.34 -18.69
C THR A 601 -5.37 -10.44 -19.05
N PHE A 602 -5.31 -9.15 -18.68
CA PHE A 602 -6.31 -8.13 -18.92
C PHE A 602 -6.16 -7.38 -20.26
N ARG A 603 -5.14 -7.71 -21.09
CA ARG A 603 -5.00 -7.14 -22.42
C ARG A 603 -5.98 -7.81 -23.37
N ASP A 604 -6.82 -7.01 -24.03
CA ASP A 604 -7.85 -7.48 -24.95
C ASP A 604 -7.48 -7.26 -26.41
N TYR A 605 -6.88 -6.11 -26.72
CA TYR A 605 -6.43 -5.73 -28.07
C TYR A 605 -5.03 -5.14 -28.04
N SER A 606 -4.32 -5.32 -29.16
CA SER A 606 -2.97 -4.77 -29.36
C SER A 606 -2.90 -4.09 -30.73
N ALA A 607 -2.10 -3.03 -30.81
CA ALA A 607 -1.80 -2.39 -32.07
C ALA A 607 -0.35 -1.94 -32.16
N ILE A 608 0.20 -1.98 -33.37
CA ILE A 608 1.54 -1.48 -33.67
C ILE A 608 1.41 -0.53 -34.85
N LEU A 609 1.77 0.76 -34.65
CA LEU A 609 1.80 1.77 -35.69
C LEU A 609 3.25 2.07 -36.09
N TYR A 610 3.62 1.80 -37.33
CA TYR A 610 4.96 2.00 -37.85
C TYR A 610 5.21 3.45 -38.27
N LEU A 611 6.43 3.92 -37.99
CA LEU A 611 6.88 5.27 -38.35
C LEU A 611 7.81 5.27 -39.56
N ASN A 612 8.36 4.11 -39.95
CA ASN A 612 9.25 4.01 -41.11
C ASN A 612 9.30 2.59 -41.66
N GLY A 613 9.96 2.44 -42.83
CA GLY A 613 10.21 1.17 -43.49
C GLY A 613 11.54 1.17 -44.22
N ASP A 614 12.38 2.19 -44.00
CA ASP A 614 13.69 2.38 -44.63
C ASP A 614 14.84 1.69 -43.85
N PHE A 615 14.64 0.43 -43.48
CA PHE A 615 15.58 -0.42 -42.77
C PHE A 615 15.50 -1.86 -43.32
N GLU A 616 16.45 -2.73 -42.97
CA GLU A 616 16.45 -4.13 -43.40
C GLU A 616 16.01 -5.05 -42.24
N GLY A 617 15.17 -6.04 -42.55
CA GLY A 617 14.57 -6.94 -41.57
C GLY A 617 13.36 -6.34 -40.83
N GLY A 618 13.15 -6.72 -39.57
CA GLY A 618 12.14 -6.11 -38.67
C GLY A 618 10.69 -6.34 -39.07
N ALA A 619 10.38 -7.29 -39.95
CA ALA A 619 9.01 -7.64 -40.32
C ALA A 619 8.25 -8.20 -39.14
N PHE A 620 6.98 -7.80 -39.00
CA PHE A 620 6.05 -8.38 -38.04
C PHE A 620 5.42 -9.63 -38.65
N TYR A 621 5.25 -10.68 -37.87
CA TYR A 621 4.61 -11.91 -38.35
C TYR A 621 3.73 -12.57 -37.30
N PHE A 622 2.66 -13.21 -37.78
CA PHE A 622 1.80 -14.06 -36.97
C PHE A 622 2.18 -15.54 -37.17
N THR A 623 1.98 -16.33 -36.12
CA THR A 623 2.20 -17.78 -36.17
C THR A 623 0.98 -18.57 -35.66
N GLU A 624 1.02 -19.88 -35.80
CA GLU A 624 0.21 -20.80 -35.02
C GLU A 624 0.77 -20.88 -33.57
N LEU A 625 0.05 -21.62 -32.70
CA LEU A 625 0.49 -21.82 -31.29
C LEU A 625 1.82 -22.57 -31.17
N ASP A 626 2.30 -23.21 -32.21
CA ASP A 626 3.61 -23.87 -32.23
C ASP A 626 4.82 -22.91 -32.29
N ALA A 627 4.55 -21.61 -32.40
CA ALA A 627 5.54 -20.55 -32.52
C ALA A 627 6.52 -20.68 -33.71
N LYS A 628 6.21 -21.57 -34.67
CA LYS A 628 7.06 -21.89 -35.82
C LYS A 628 6.33 -21.71 -37.15
N THR A 629 5.07 -22.16 -37.23
CA THR A 629 4.27 -22.08 -38.46
C THR A 629 3.77 -20.67 -38.68
N GLN A 630 4.44 -19.90 -39.55
CA GLN A 630 4.07 -18.53 -39.87
C GLN A 630 2.77 -18.52 -40.70
N THR A 631 1.75 -17.76 -40.25
CA THR A 631 0.46 -17.61 -40.90
C THR A 631 0.38 -16.37 -41.77
N ALA A 632 1.01 -15.27 -41.36
CA ALA A 632 1.06 -14.02 -42.12
C ALA A 632 2.31 -13.21 -41.75
N GLU A 633 2.71 -12.32 -42.67
CA GLU A 633 3.79 -11.38 -42.45
C GLU A 633 3.38 -9.97 -42.91
N VAL A 634 3.74 -8.97 -42.13
CA VAL A 634 3.46 -7.56 -42.41
C VAL A 634 4.76 -6.77 -42.43
N GLN A 635 5.04 -6.14 -43.58
CA GLN A 635 6.21 -5.28 -43.71
C GLN A 635 5.94 -3.90 -43.09
N PRO A 636 6.85 -3.39 -42.26
CA PRO A 636 6.78 -2.04 -41.71
C PRO A 636 6.77 -0.97 -42.82
N GLN A 637 5.94 0.06 -42.63
CA GLN A 637 5.85 1.21 -43.50
C GLN A 637 5.33 2.42 -42.70
N CYS A 638 5.79 3.63 -43.00
CA CYS A 638 5.26 4.83 -42.35
C CYS A 638 3.74 4.90 -42.45
N GLY A 639 3.07 5.13 -41.35
CA GLY A 639 1.61 5.23 -41.25
C GLY A 639 0.84 3.92 -41.36
N ARG A 640 1.52 2.76 -41.34
CA ARG A 640 0.90 1.43 -41.31
C ARG A 640 0.63 1.01 -39.86
N ALA A 641 -0.62 0.70 -39.55
CA ALA A 641 -1.02 0.12 -38.28
C ALA A 641 -1.39 -1.35 -38.44
N VAL A 642 -0.92 -2.21 -37.55
CA VAL A 642 -1.36 -3.60 -37.39
C VAL A 642 -2.13 -3.69 -36.11
N GLY A 643 -3.41 -4.07 -36.18
CA GLY A 643 -4.29 -4.26 -35.01
C GLY A 643 -4.78 -5.70 -34.90
N PHE A 644 -4.85 -6.24 -33.69
CA PHE A 644 -5.28 -7.61 -33.45
C PHE A 644 -5.78 -7.79 -32.00
N SER A 645 -6.57 -8.85 -31.76
CA SER A 645 -6.91 -9.29 -30.39
C SER A 645 -5.69 -9.88 -29.70
N SER A 646 -5.53 -9.61 -28.39
CA SER A 646 -4.35 -10.00 -27.61
C SER A 646 -4.30 -11.46 -27.20
N GLY A 647 -5.29 -12.29 -27.63
CA GLY A 647 -5.50 -13.67 -27.20
C GLY A 647 -4.63 -14.73 -27.90
N SER A 648 -4.86 -15.98 -27.49
CA SER A 648 -4.16 -17.18 -28.00
C SER A 648 -4.31 -17.39 -29.50
N GLU A 649 -5.28 -16.74 -30.14
CA GLU A 649 -5.52 -16.77 -31.58
C GLU A 649 -4.50 -15.98 -32.40
N ASN A 650 -3.69 -15.13 -31.73
CA ASN A 650 -2.74 -14.22 -32.36
C ASN A 650 -1.31 -14.29 -31.79
N PRO A 651 -0.66 -15.47 -31.75
CA PRO A 651 0.76 -15.51 -31.48
C PRO A 651 1.52 -14.75 -32.56
N HIS A 652 2.50 -13.94 -32.15
CA HIS A 652 3.22 -13.05 -33.07
C HIS A 652 4.64 -12.77 -32.61
N GLY A 653 5.48 -12.36 -33.54
CA GLY A 653 6.85 -12.00 -33.30
C GLY A 653 7.34 -10.92 -34.25
N VAL A 654 8.56 -10.45 -34.04
CA VAL A 654 9.23 -9.48 -34.91
C VAL A 654 10.57 -10.02 -35.31
N LYS A 655 10.81 -10.15 -36.63
CA LYS A 655 12.08 -10.59 -37.19
C LYS A 655 13.21 -9.61 -36.83
N ALA A 656 14.42 -10.09 -36.86
CA ALA A 656 15.63 -9.31 -36.61
C ALA A 656 15.68 -8.01 -37.46
N VAL A 657 16.04 -6.89 -36.84
CA VAL A 657 16.43 -5.68 -37.56
C VAL A 657 17.91 -5.81 -37.86
N THR A 658 18.25 -6.04 -39.13
CA THR A 658 19.61 -6.36 -39.55
C THR A 658 20.42 -5.13 -39.98
N LYS A 659 19.73 -4.04 -40.33
CA LYS A 659 20.38 -2.78 -40.71
C LYS A 659 19.43 -1.60 -40.52
N GLY A 660 19.94 -0.50 -40.00
CA GLY A 660 19.18 0.73 -39.82
C GLY A 660 18.39 0.74 -38.52
N GLN A 661 17.37 1.60 -38.46
CA GLN A 661 16.53 1.83 -37.28
C GLN A 661 15.05 1.60 -37.60
N ARG A 662 14.37 0.74 -36.83
CA ARG A 662 12.94 0.49 -36.89
C ARG A 662 12.24 1.24 -35.77
N CYS A 663 11.33 2.14 -36.11
CA CYS A 663 10.52 2.91 -35.14
C CYS A 663 9.04 2.56 -35.24
N ALA A 664 8.37 2.37 -34.11
CA ALA A 664 6.95 2.09 -34.05
C ALA A 664 6.35 2.55 -32.71
N ILE A 665 5.05 2.80 -32.70
CA ILE A 665 4.26 2.97 -31.47
C ILE A 665 3.58 1.64 -31.18
N ALA A 666 3.88 1.02 -30.05
CA ALA A 666 3.19 -0.17 -29.55
C ALA A 666 2.12 0.22 -28.55
N LEU A 667 0.93 -0.30 -28.72
CA LEU A 667 -0.27 0.03 -27.94
C LEU A 667 -0.94 -1.26 -27.49
N TRP A 668 -1.22 -1.33 -26.21
CA TRP A 668 -2.01 -2.40 -25.62
C TRP A 668 -3.26 -1.81 -24.98
N PHE A 669 -4.38 -2.45 -25.19
CA PHE A 669 -5.68 -1.99 -24.75
C PHE A 669 -6.37 -3.03 -23.88
N THR A 670 -7.22 -2.55 -22.97
CA THR A 670 -8.12 -3.35 -22.16
C THR A 670 -9.56 -2.85 -22.27
N LEU A 671 -10.53 -3.74 -22.15
CA LEU A 671 -11.95 -3.40 -22.02
C LEU A 671 -12.33 -3.09 -20.56
N ASP A 672 -11.46 -3.41 -19.61
CA ASP A 672 -11.69 -3.17 -18.20
C ASP A 672 -10.98 -1.88 -17.73
N PRO A 673 -11.73 -0.81 -17.38
CA PRO A 673 -11.15 0.47 -16.96
C PRO A 673 -10.26 0.39 -15.70
N ARG A 674 -10.41 -0.66 -14.88
CA ARG A 674 -9.59 -0.89 -13.69
C ARG A 674 -8.12 -1.18 -14.03
N HIS A 675 -7.86 -1.64 -15.23
CA HIS A 675 -6.52 -1.93 -15.75
C HIS A 675 -5.97 -0.84 -16.68
N SER A 676 -6.57 0.36 -16.63
CA SER A 676 -6.06 1.52 -17.37
C SER A 676 -4.67 1.94 -16.87
N GLU A 677 -3.81 2.30 -17.81
CA GLU A 677 -2.47 2.85 -17.55
C GLU A 677 -2.57 4.13 -16.70
N ARG A 678 -2.00 4.12 -15.48
CA ARG A 678 -2.02 5.29 -14.59
C ARG A 678 -1.33 6.51 -15.19
N GLU A 679 -0.26 6.29 -15.96
CA GLU A 679 0.44 7.36 -16.67
C GLU A 679 -0.45 8.01 -17.73
N ARG A 680 -1.35 7.26 -18.35
CA ARG A 680 -2.29 7.79 -19.34
C ARG A 680 -3.28 8.77 -18.70
N VAL A 681 -3.84 8.45 -17.54
CA VAL A 681 -4.74 9.37 -16.83
C VAL A 681 -4.02 10.68 -16.49
N GLN A 682 -2.76 10.61 -16.05
CA GLN A 682 -1.95 11.80 -15.82
C GLN A 682 -1.62 12.56 -17.11
N ALA A 683 -1.43 11.87 -18.22
CA ALA A 683 -1.20 12.48 -19.52
C ALA A 683 -2.45 13.21 -20.02
N ASP A 684 -3.64 12.63 -19.85
CA ASP A 684 -4.93 13.23 -20.20
C ASP A 684 -5.15 14.54 -19.42
N ASP A 685 -4.86 14.54 -18.12
CA ASP A 685 -4.96 15.74 -17.29
C ASP A 685 -3.92 16.81 -17.68
N LEU A 686 -2.69 16.37 -18.00
CA LEU A 686 -1.63 17.26 -18.45
C LEU A 686 -1.95 17.92 -19.82
N VAL A 687 -2.48 17.14 -20.76
CA VAL A 687 -2.94 17.66 -22.07
C VAL A 687 -4.08 18.66 -21.90
N LYS A 688 -5.08 18.36 -21.07
CA LYS A 688 -6.16 19.30 -20.73
C LYS A 688 -5.61 20.60 -20.14
N MET A 689 -4.61 20.53 -19.29
CA MET A 689 -4.01 21.70 -18.66
C MET A 689 -3.20 22.53 -19.67
N LEU A 690 -2.39 21.89 -20.53
CA LEU A 690 -1.48 22.57 -21.44
C LEU A 690 -2.17 23.15 -22.69
N PHE A 691 -3.26 22.54 -23.16
CA PHE A 691 -3.91 22.90 -24.44
C PHE A 691 -5.36 23.45 -24.30
N ARG A 692 -5.89 23.56 -23.05
CA ARG A 692 -7.21 24.12 -22.78
C ARG A 692 -7.31 25.63 -22.97
N THR A 693 -6.20 26.34 -23.03
CA THR A 693 -6.15 27.81 -23.25
C THR A 693 -6.46 28.25 -24.68
N GLU A 694 -6.23 27.40 -25.67
CA GLU A 694 -6.46 27.75 -27.06
C GLU A 694 -7.96 27.69 -27.48
N GLU A 695 -8.77 26.82 -26.86
CA GLU A 695 -10.23 26.76 -27.17
C GLU A 695 -11.03 27.88 -26.53
N VAL A 696 -10.59 28.44 -25.41
CA VAL A 696 -11.27 29.54 -24.72
C VAL A 696 -10.99 30.87 -25.40
N ASP A 697 -9.81 31.08 -25.97
CA ASP A 697 -9.47 32.30 -26.72
C ASP A 697 -10.17 32.33 -28.08
N LEU A 698 -10.34 31.19 -28.76
CA LEU A 698 -11.11 31.10 -30.01
C LEU A 698 -12.62 31.37 -29.82
N LEU A 699 -13.17 30.99 -28.66
CA LEU A 699 -14.57 31.27 -28.32
C LEU A 699 -14.81 32.73 -27.86
N GLN A 700 -13.76 33.41 -27.35
CA GLN A 700 -13.82 34.83 -26.99
C GLN A 700 -13.65 35.76 -28.22
N GLU A 701 -12.87 35.37 -29.22
CA GLU A 701 -12.74 36.16 -30.48
C GLU A 701 -13.98 36.07 -31.38
N THR A 702 -14.80 35.01 -31.28
CA THR A 702 -16.05 34.87 -32.05
C THR A 702 -17.27 35.51 -31.39
N SER A 703 -17.15 36.02 -30.15
CA SER A 703 -18.26 36.68 -29.43
C SER A 703 -18.21 38.20 -29.41
N THR A 704 -17.28 38.84 -30.13
CA THR A 704 -17.11 40.32 -30.16
C THR A 704 -17.65 41.01 -31.42
N GLU A 705 -18.34 40.30 -32.31
CA GLU A 705 -19.05 40.96 -33.43
C GLU A 705 -20.54 40.57 -33.42
N GLN A 706 -21.35 41.31 -32.64
CA GLN A 706 -22.71 41.70 -32.92
C GLN A 706 -23.41 42.32 -31.71
N GLU A 707 -23.27 43.63 -31.53
CA GLU A 707 -24.35 44.44 -30.97
C GLU A 707 -25.30 44.88 -32.09
N PRO A 708 -26.60 44.87 -31.82
CA PRO A 708 -27.36 46.05 -32.13
C PRO A 708 -28.25 46.54 -30.98
N THR A 709 -28.13 47.81 -30.80
CA THR A 709 -28.97 48.79 -30.10
C THR A 709 -30.46 48.49 -30.01
N ALA A 710 -31.02 48.87 -28.86
CA ALA A 710 -32.15 49.70 -28.58
C ALA A 710 -33.31 49.14 -27.75
N ALA A 711 -33.60 49.93 -26.76
CA ALA A 711 -34.84 50.47 -26.21
C ALA A 711 -35.55 49.73 -25.05
N ALA A 712 -35.40 50.41 -23.93
CA ALA A 712 -36.36 50.73 -22.85
C ALA A 712 -37.71 50.04 -22.79
N SER A 713 -38.07 49.48 -21.62
CA SER A 713 -39.27 49.84 -20.84
C SER A 713 -39.36 49.10 -19.50
N THR A 714 -39.25 49.86 -18.46
CA THR A 714 -39.95 49.96 -17.15
C THR A 714 -40.79 48.80 -16.59
N ALA A 715 -40.69 48.74 -15.28
CA ALA A 715 -41.61 48.20 -14.23
C ALA A 715 -41.47 46.70 -13.94
N GLY A 716 -41.32 46.28 -12.75
CA GLY A 716 -41.56 46.73 -11.41
C GLY A 716 -41.75 45.52 -10.49
N LEU A 717 -41.20 45.60 -9.29
CA LEU A 717 -41.72 45.09 -7.99
C LEU A 717 -41.73 43.59 -7.62
N HIS A 718 -41.15 43.41 -6.44
CA HIS A 718 -41.39 42.45 -5.35
C HIS A 718 -40.74 41.06 -5.46
N ALA A 719 -39.79 40.76 -4.62
CA ALA A 719 -39.72 40.53 -3.17
C ALA A 719 -39.96 39.07 -2.74
N ALA A 720 -39.11 38.64 -1.87
CA ALA A 720 -39.20 37.48 -0.97
C ALA A 720 -38.97 36.09 -1.62
N GLY A 721 -38.15 35.27 -1.12
CA GLY A 721 -37.56 34.95 0.16
C GLY A 721 -37.18 33.50 0.21
N ARG A 722 -36.10 33.18 0.91
CA ARG A 722 -35.87 31.94 1.72
C ARG A 722 -36.22 30.60 1.06
N ASP A 723 -35.51 29.57 1.23
CA ASP A 723 -34.63 28.94 2.16
C ASP A 723 -34.19 27.58 1.59
N GLU A 724 -33.00 27.15 1.99
CA GLU A 724 -32.60 25.80 2.44
C GLU A 724 -32.89 24.56 1.54
N LEU A 725 -31.86 23.93 1.10
CA LEU A 725 -31.23 22.73 1.69
C LEU A 725 -29.98 22.37 0.87
#